data_0d6a685ff6c41f22b37037e633836fe7
#
_entry.id   0d6a685ff6c41f22b37037e633836fe7
#
_cell.length_a   1.000
_cell.length_b   1.000
_cell.length_c   1.000
_cell.angle_alpha   90.00
_cell.angle_beta   90.00
_cell.angle_gamma   90.00
#
_symmetry.space_group_name_H-M   'P 1'
#
loop_
_entity.id
_entity.type
_entity.pdbx_description
1 polymer ?
#
loop_
_entity_poly.entity_id
_entity_poly.type
_entity_poly.pdbx_seq_one_letter_code
_entity_poly.pdbx_strand_id
1 'polypeptide(L)'
;MGKQLFIAEKPSVAAEFAKALKVNGGRRDGYLESDQYVVTWCVGHLITMSYPEVYDPALKKWSLNTIPFFPNEWKYEVIGSVKKQFAIVKGLLNRADVDTIYICTDSGREGEYIYRLVDQMAGVKNKKRLRVWIDSQTEEEILRGIREAKDWSFYDHLSDSAYLRAKEDYLMGINFSRALTLKFGPAVASFMNTKWSVISVGRVMTCVLGMVVRREREIRSFVKTPFYRVIISLPVAQEENKGTIEAEWRSVEGSKYFQSPKLYKENGFLKRETAQELINYLEAPLNPEEKRPDCTLIKIEKKKEQKQPPLLFNLAELQNTCSRRFKISPDETLKIVQELYEKKMVTYPRTDARVLSTAVAKEISKNIRGLSNFAPVGSFAQEILSQDAWKTIAKTRYTNDKQITDHYAIIPTGQGLGAYERLSGVAKGVYEVICRRFLSIFYGPAVYKKYALEFQVKTEHFFTSYRMLEDPGYLKVTGVPQENTAQKEGEEEFAVDETSFLSRILSGLKKGMLLEETSYAVKEGETSPPKRYNSGSLILAMENAGQLIEDDELRAQIKGSGIGTSATRAEILKKLVSNGYLSLNAKTQIIKPQKLGEAIYEVVAVSIRQLLNPELTASWEKGLTYVSEGTITSQEYMDKLQNFVARRTQGVKQVINPGAIRGNFAGFEAFYETSRKS
;
A
#
# COMPACT_ATOMS: atom_id res chain seq x y z
N MET A 1 13.54 17.37 44.25
CA MET A 1 12.75 17.10 43.04
C MET A 1 12.39 15.62 43.00
N GLY A 2 11.16 15.27 42.70
CA GLY A 2 10.78 13.89 42.53
C GLY A 2 11.39 13.26 41.28
N LYS A 3 11.31 11.95 41.18
CA LYS A 3 11.82 11.20 40.03
C LYS A 3 10.93 11.43 38.79
N GLN A 4 11.53 11.36 37.62
CA GLN A 4 10.83 11.38 36.33
C GLN A 4 10.72 9.95 35.81
N LEU A 5 9.51 9.53 35.45
CA LEU A 5 9.20 8.22 34.90
C LEU A 5 8.99 8.29 33.39
N PHE A 6 9.74 7.51 32.65
CA PHE A 6 9.61 7.36 31.20
C PHE A 6 8.97 6.01 30.89
N ILE A 7 7.87 6.00 30.15
CA ILE A 7 7.17 4.78 29.76
C ILE A 7 7.17 4.60 28.26
N ALA A 8 7.90 3.62 27.75
CA ALA A 8 7.98 3.27 26.34
C ALA A 8 6.98 2.18 25.96
N GLU A 9 6.74 1.99 24.67
CA GLU A 9 5.84 0.93 24.18
C GLU A 9 6.49 -0.46 24.30
N LYS A 10 7.81 -0.55 24.12
CA LYS A 10 8.56 -1.82 24.06
C LYS A 10 9.87 -1.76 24.86
N PRO A 11 10.38 -2.92 25.31
CA PRO A 11 11.65 -2.98 26.06
C PRO A 11 12.85 -2.41 25.27
N SER A 12 12.91 -2.63 23.96
CA SER A 12 13.96 -2.12 23.08
C SER A 12 13.99 -0.60 23.05
N VAL A 13 12.81 0.04 22.95
CA VAL A 13 12.66 1.50 22.97
C VAL A 13 13.04 2.07 24.33
N ALA A 14 12.60 1.43 25.43
CA ALA A 14 12.96 1.83 26.78
C ALA A 14 14.49 1.81 27.02
N ALA A 15 15.19 0.81 26.48
CA ALA A 15 16.64 0.72 26.55
C ALA A 15 17.34 1.91 25.86
N GLU A 16 16.78 2.41 24.74
CA GLU A 16 17.33 3.57 24.04
C GLU A 16 17.08 4.88 24.80
N PHE A 17 15.91 5.04 25.41
CA PHE A 17 15.64 6.18 26.29
C PHE A 17 16.57 6.15 27.51
N ALA A 18 16.76 4.98 28.16
CA ALA A 18 17.65 4.84 29.27
C ALA A 18 19.11 5.19 28.92
N LYS A 19 19.55 4.79 27.71
CA LYS A 19 20.87 5.13 27.19
C LYS A 19 21.02 6.64 26.96
N ALA A 20 20.05 7.27 26.29
CA ALA A 20 20.05 8.72 26.01
C ALA A 20 20.04 9.54 27.33
N LEU A 21 19.32 9.07 28.35
CA LEU A 21 19.25 9.68 29.68
C LEU A 21 20.41 9.30 30.60
N LYS A 22 21.35 8.45 30.14
CA LYS A 22 22.50 7.95 30.92
C LYS A 22 22.05 7.28 32.21
N VAL A 23 20.97 6.49 32.18
CA VAL A 23 20.47 5.72 33.33
C VAL A 23 21.43 4.55 33.58
N ASN A 24 22.43 4.75 34.44
CA ASN A 24 23.47 3.77 34.79
C ASN A 24 23.08 2.89 35.97
N GLY A 25 21.87 2.99 36.47
CA GLY A 25 21.35 2.21 37.60
C GLY A 25 21.06 0.76 37.24
N GLY A 26 20.92 -0.08 38.26
CA GLY A 26 20.69 -1.50 38.10
C GLY A 26 19.41 -1.84 37.35
N ARG A 27 19.48 -2.84 36.47
CA ARG A 27 18.30 -3.43 35.83
C ARG A 27 17.44 -4.11 36.90
N ARG A 28 16.20 -3.66 37.01
CA ARG A 28 15.17 -4.25 37.87
C ARG A 28 14.24 -5.12 37.00
N ASP A 29 13.36 -5.85 37.64
CA ASP A 29 12.34 -6.62 36.93
C ASP A 29 11.32 -5.63 36.29
N GLY A 30 11.31 -5.53 34.97
CA GLY A 30 10.41 -4.69 34.19
C GLY A 30 10.75 -3.19 34.12
N TYR A 31 11.88 -2.72 34.65
CA TYR A 31 12.31 -1.32 34.53
C TYR A 31 13.80 -1.10 34.77
N LEU A 32 14.30 0.10 34.48
CA LEU A 32 15.63 0.60 34.74
C LEU A 32 15.52 1.83 35.66
N GLU A 33 16.40 2.03 36.58
CA GLU A 33 16.30 3.13 37.55
C GLU A 33 17.67 3.74 37.89
N SER A 34 17.70 5.07 38.00
CA SER A 34 18.75 5.89 38.58
C SER A 34 18.19 6.80 39.68
N ASP A 35 19.02 7.68 40.21
CA ASP A 35 18.57 8.61 41.27
C ASP A 35 17.47 9.57 40.77
N GLN A 36 17.51 9.98 39.52
CA GLN A 36 16.61 10.96 38.93
C GLN A 36 15.54 10.34 38.01
N TYR A 37 15.85 9.21 37.36
CA TYR A 37 15.04 8.66 36.26
C TYR A 37 14.63 7.23 36.53
N VAL A 38 13.40 6.91 36.16
CA VAL A 38 12.87 5.55 36.04
C VAL A 38 12.42 5.34 34.60
N VAL A 39 12.86 4.27 33.97
CA VAL A 39 12.47 3.92 32.59
C VAL A 39 11.82 2.56 32.59
N THR A 40 10.57 2.50 32.17
CA THR A 40 9.80 1.26 32.06
C THR A 40 9.18 1.14 30.66
N TRP A 41 8.45 0.06 30.43
CA TRP A 41 7.86 -0.22 29.12
C TRP A 41 6.54 -0.99 29.22
N CYS A 42 5.72 -0.83 28.21
CA CYS A 42 4.68 -1.78 27.86
C CYS A 42 5.30 -2.95 27.05
N VAL A 43 4.51 -3.89 26.63
CA VAL A 43 4.90 -4.95 25.66
C VAL A 43 3.92 -4.95 24.48
N GLY A 44 3.62 -3.76 23.97
CA GLY A 44 2.45 -3.46 23.17
C GLY A 44 1.25 -3.22 24.07
N HIS A 45 0.06 -3.68 23.69
CA HIS A 45 -1.13 -3.55 24.52
C HIS A 45 -1.03 -4.35 25.82
N LEU A 46 -1.24 -3.67 26.94
CA LEU A 46 -1.40 -4.29 28.28
C LEU A 46 -2.88 -4.47 28.63
N ILE A 47 -3.74 -3.67 28.04
CA ILE A 47 -5.17 -3.57 28.32
C ILE A 47 -5.97 -3.85 27.05
N THR A 48 -7.13 -4.46 27.20
CA THR A 48 -8.11 -4.70 26.15
C THR A 48 -9.51 -4.33 26.61
N MET A 49 -10.43 -4.10 25.67
CA MET A 49 -11.87 -3.99 26.01
C MET A 49 -12.40 -5.34 26.45
N SER A 50 -13.21 -5.34 27.49
CA SER A 50 -13.84 -6.57 28.01
C SER A 50 -14.87 -7.13 27.03
N TYR A 51 -14.95 -8.45 26.97
CA TYR A 51 -15.99 -9.12 26.19
C TYR A 51 -17.39 -8.92 26.80
N PRO A 52 -18.47 -9.10 26.00
CA PRO A 52 -19.86 -8.88 26.48
C PRO A 52 -20.23 -9.65 27.75
N GLU A 53 -19.69 -10.84 27.97
CA GLU A 53 -19.93 -11.66 29.16
C GLU A 53 -19.43 -11.03 30.47
N VAL A 54 -18.54 -10.07 30.42
CA VAL A 54 -18.09 -9.31 31.61
C VAL A 54 -19.12 -8.27 32.02
N TYR A 55 -19.96 -7.83 31.08
CA TYR A 55 -21.08 -6.92 31.36
C TYR A 55 -22.29 -7.70 31.90
N ASP A 56 -22.61 -8.82 31.27
CA ASP A 56 -23.66 -9.75 31.67
C ASP A 56 -23.27 -11.18 31.30
N PRO A 57 -23.15 -12.11 32.25
CA PRO A 57 -22.81 -13.53 32.00
C PRO A 57 -23.72 -14.20 30.99
N ALA A 58 -25.01 -13.79 30.86
CA ALA A 58 -25.95 -14.32 29.87
C ALA A 58 -25.48 -14.06 28.42
N LEU A 59 -24.66 -13.01 28.18
CA LEU A 59 -24.12 -12.66 26.87
C LEU A 59 -23.01 -13.60 26.39
N LYS A 60 -22.56 -14.56 27.23
CA LYS A 60 -21.65 -15.62 26.82
C LYS A 60 -22.31 -16.54 25.80
N LYS A 61 -23.60 -16.79 25.95
CA LYS A 61 -24.40 -17.56 24.97
C LYS A 61 -24.93 -16.57 23.91
N TRP A 62 -24.51 -16.77 22.66
CA TRP A 62 -24.98 -15.95 21.57
C TRP A 62 -26.46 -16.16 21.29
N SER A 63 -27.22 -15.08 21.21
CA SER A 63 -28.65 -15.07 20.94
C SER A 63 -29.03 -13.84 20.12
N LEU A 64 -30.02 -13.98 19.22
CA LEU A 64 -30.58 -12.85 18.48
C LEU A 64 -31.30 -11.84 19.40
N ASN A 65 -31.73 -12.28 20.59
CA ASN A 65 -32.40 -11.41 21.55
C ASN A 65 -31.44 -10.49 22.30
N THR A 66 -30.13 -10.82 22.34
CA THR A 66 -29.12 -10.10 23.08
C THR A 66 -28.28 -9.16 22.18
N ILE A 67 -28.67 -8.99 20.93
CA ILE A 67 -28.05 -8.08 19.97
C ILE A 67 -29.08 -7.14 19.36
N PRO A 68 -28.74 -5.88 19.04
CA PRO A 68 -27.40 -5.29 19.18
C PRO A 68 -27.01 -5.10 20.65
N PHE A 69 -25.74 -5.35 20.94
CA PHE A 69 -25.13 -5.10 22.23
C PHE A 69 -24.40 -3.75 22.20
N PHE A 70 -24.76 -2.85 23.12
CA PHE A 70 -24.11 -1.56 23.34
C PHE A 70 -23.79 -1.43 24.82
N PRO A 71 -22.51 -1.31 25.23
CA PRO A 71 -22.16 -1.05 26.62
C PRO A 71 -22.65 0.33 27.05
N ASN A 72 -23.32 0.43 28.20
CA ASN A 72 -23.63 1.72 28.82
C ASN A 72 -22.36 2.42 29.32
N GLU A 73 -21.46 1.62 29.90
CA GLU A 73 -20.13 2.04 30.35
C GLU A 73 -19.08 1.10 29.81
N TRP A 74 -18.00 1.61 29.25
CA TRP A 74 -16.93 0.79 28.67
C TRP A 74 -16.05 0.20 29.76
N LYS A 75 -15.97 -1.16 29.79
CA LYS A 75 -15.11 -1.91 30.71
C LYS A 75 -13.85 -2.38 29.98
N TYR A 76 -12.77 -2.35 30.71
CA TYR A 76 -11.45 -2.76 30.23
C TYR A 76 -10.85 -3.78 31.19
N GLU A 77 -9.97 -4.63 30.66
CA GLU A 77 -9.30 -5.66 31.46
C GLU A 77 -7.82 -5.82 31.05
N VAL A 78 -7.02 -6.25 32.00
CA VAL A 78 -5.59 -6.53 31.76
C VAL A 78 -5.48 -7.83 30.99
N ILE A 79 -4.74 -7.82 29.88
CA ILE A 79 -4.47 -9.00 29.07
C ILE A 79 -3.71 -10.04 29.91
N GLY A 80 -4.24 -11.26 29.95
CA GLY A 80 -3.77 -12.32 30.85
C GLY A 80 -2.28 -12.60 30.80
N SER A 81 -1.70 -12.66 29.60
CA SER A 81 -0.27 -12.95 29.37
C SER A 81 0.69 -11.85 29.84
N VAL A 82 0.21 -10.63 30.09
CA VAL A 82 1.06 -9.45 30.43
C VAL A 82 0.73 -8.85 31.80
N LYS A 83 -0.05 -9.57 32.63
CA LYS A 83 -0.44 -9.13 33.99
C LYS A 83 0.73 -8.70 34.85
N LYS A 84 1.86 -9.45 34.78
CA LYS A 84 3.06 -9.13 35.55
C LYS A 84 3.62 -7.76 35.17
N GLN A 85 3.79 -7.47 33.88
CA GLN A 85 4.32 -6.20 33.42
C GLN A 85 3.35 -5.05 33.74
N PHE A 86 2.05 -5.26 33.59
CA PHE A 86 1.07 -4.24 34.01
C PHE A 86 1.15 -3.92 35.51
N ALA A 87 1.31 -4.91 36.37
CA ALA A 87 1.45 -4.68 37.81
C ALA A 87 2.70 -3.85 38.15
N ILE A 88 3.82 -4.09 37.48
CA ILE A 88 5.04 -3.29 37.60
C ILE A 88 4.78 -1.86 37.16
N VAL A 89 4.26 -1.66 35.95
CA VAL A 89 3.96 -0.33 35.39
C VAL A 89 3.01 0.43 36.28
N LYS A 90 1.91 -0.22 36.75
CA LYS A 90 0.95 0.38 37.69
C LYS A 90 1.62 0.82 38.99
N GLY A 91 2.51 -0.01 39.55
CA GLY A 91 3.25 0.34 40.74
C GLY A 91 4.15 1.55 40.54
N LEU A 92 4.89 1.61 39.43
CA LEU A 92 5.78 2.72 39.10
C LEU A 92 5.02 4.03 38.82
N LEU A 93 3.92 3.98 38.11
CA LEU A 93 3.07 5.17 37.83
C LEU A 93 2.51 5.80 39.11
N ASN A 94 2.28 5.00 40.15
CA ASN A 94 1.71 5.46 41.43
C ASN A 94 2.77 5.66 42.56
N ARG A 95 4.05 5.54 42.26
CA ARG A 95 5.11 5.78 43.25
C ARG A 95 5.06 7.21 43.79
N ALA A 96 5.21 7.37 45.09
CA ALA A 96 5.16 8.67 45.76
C ALA A 96 6.31 9.60 45.35
N ASP A 97 7.49 9.02 45.07
CA ASP A 97 8.68 9.75 44.63
C ASP A 97 8.71 10.10 43.12
N VAL A 98 7.72 9.67 42.33
CA VAL A 98 7.55 10.06 40.92
C VAL A 98 6.61 11.25 40.88
N ASP A 99 7.03 12.36 40.30
CA ASP A 99 6.20 13.56 40.11
C ASP A 99 5.79 13.80 38.66
N THR A 100 6.63 13.41 37.71
CA THR A 100 6.42 13.63 36.28
C THR A 100 6.52 12.34 35.49
N ILE A 101 5.59 12.09 34.60
CA ILE A 101 5.52 10.95 33.70
C ILE A 101 5.74 11.44 32.28
N TYR A 102 6.77 10.93 31.61
CA TYR A 102 7.02 11.09 30.19
C TYR A 102 6.45 9.91 29.41
N ILE A 103 5.52 10.20 28.52
CA ILE A 103 4.81 9.23 27.68
C ILE A 103 5.64 9.03 26.42
N CYS A 104 6.32 7.90 26.30
CA CYS A 104 7.26 7.58 25.25
C CYS A 104 6.80 6.36 24.42
N THR A 105 5.49 6.07 24.42
CA THR A 105 4.89 5.12 23.47
C THR A 105 5.03 5.66 22.06
N ASP A 106 4.94 4.79 21.05
CA ASP A 106 5.11 5.17 19.65
C ASP A 106 4.27 6.43 19.32
N SER A 107 4.84 7.34 18.56
CA SER A 107 4.20 8.62 18.21
C SER A 107 3.11 8.38 17.18
N GLY A 108 1.87 8.33 17.60
CA GLY A 108 0.72 8.05 16.76
C GLY A 108 -0.50 7.63 17.56
N ARG A 109 -1.61 7.44 16.85
CA ARG A 109 -2.92 7.08 17.42
C ARG A 109 -2.86 5.82 18.28
N GLU A 110 -2.13 4.81 17.85
CA GLU A 110 -2.01 3.54 18.57
C GLU A 110 -1.25 3.68 19.89
N GLY A 111 -0.09 4.36 19.86
CA GLY A 111 0.69 4.59 21.08
C GLY A 111 -0.04 5.46 22.09
N GLU A 112 -0.86 6.40 21.61
CA GLU A 112 -1.75 7.21 22.47
C GLU A 112 -2.79 6.31 23.16
N TYR A 113 -3.44 5.41 22.40
CA TYR A 113 -4.42 4.48 22.94
C TYR A 113 -3.82 3.53 23.99
N ILE A 114 -2.63 2.96 23.72
CA ILE A 114 -1.92 2.09 24.65
C ILE A 114 -1.69 2.78 25.99
N TYR A 115 -1.10 4.00 25.97
CA TYR A 115 -0.78 4.68 27.23
C TYR A 115 -2.01 5.14 27.99
N ARG A 116 -3.00 5.74 27.30
CA ARG A 116 -4.24 6.26 27.94
C ARG A 116 -4.97 5.14 28.69
N LEU A 117 -5.06 3.94 28.11
CA LEU A 117 -5.64 2.79 28.79
C LEU A 117 -4.83 2.35 30.02
N VAL A 118 -3.51 2.39 29.92
CA VAL A 118 -2.63 2.05 31.04
C VAL A 118 -2.79 3.05 32.18
N ASP A 119 -2.80 4.34 31.88
CA ASP A 119 -3.01 5.40 32.87
C ASP A 119 -4.35 5.27 33.58
N GLN A 120 -5.42 5.07 32.82
CA GLN A 120 -6.79 4.86 33.31
C GLN A 120 -6.87 3.64 34.24
N MET A 121 -6.34 2.49 33.82
CA MET A 121 -6.41 1.25 34.57
C MET A 121 -5.45 1.20 35.76
N ALA A 122 -4.37 1.97 35.70
CA ALA A 122 -3.48 2.17 36.84
C ALA A 122 -4.10 3.11 37.90
N GLY A 123 -5.07 3.94 37.52
CA GLY A 123 -5.71 4.91 38.39
C GLY A 123 -4.77 6.04 38.80
N VAL A 124 -3.96 6.54 37.88
CA VAL A 124 -2.94 7.57 38.16
C VAL A 124 -3.60 8.90 38.50
N LYS A 125 -3.21 9.50 39.64
CA LYS A 125 -3.72 10.79 40.12
C LYS A 125 -2.58 11.74 40.46
N ASN A 126 -2.81 13.03 40.27
CA ASN A 126 -1.92 14.12 40.73
C ASN A 126 -0.47 14.00 40.21
N LYS A 127 -0.28 13.55 38.96
CA LYS A 127 1.01 13.49 38.29
C LYS A 127 1.00 14.39 37.06
N LYS A 128 2.12 15.06 36.80
CA LYS A 128 2.33 15.76 35.54
C LYS A 128 2.58 14.73 34.44
N ARG A 129 1.93 14.86 33.29
CA ARG A 129 2.08 13.97 32.14
C ARG A 129 2.53 14.76 30.93
N LEU A 130 3.64 14.36 30.34
CA LEU A 130 4.24 14.99 29.18
C LEU A 130 4.39 13.97 28.05
N ARG A 131 3.85 14.28 26.88
CA ARG A 131 3.92 13.42 25.70
C ARG A 131 5.17 13.73 24.87
N VAL A 132 6.04 12.74 24.76
CA VAL A 132 7.23 12.76 23.90
C VAL A 132 6.83 12.34 22.50
N TRP A 133 7.20 13.14 21.49
CA TRP A 133 6.93 12.86 20.09
C TRP A 133 8.24 12.81 19.30
N ILE A 134 8.59 11.64 18.77
CA ILE A 134 9.85 11.40 18.06
C ILE A 134 9.63 10.64 16.77
N ASP A 135 10.46 10.92 15.77
CA ASP A 135 10.42 10.30 14.44
C ASP A 135 11.53 9.23 14.27
N SER A 136 12.50 9.20 15.17
CA SER A 136 13.55 8.18 15.21
C SER A 136 14.02 7.92 16.62
N GLN A 137 14.78 6.84 16.83
CA GLN A 137 15.33 6.48 18.13
C GLN A 137 16.81 6.88 18.30
N THR A 138 17.27 7.85 17.51
CA THR A 138 18.61 8.41 17.71
C THR A 138 18.67 9.19 19.03
N GLU A 139 19.83 9.23 19.67
CA GLU A 139 20.00 9.93 20.95
C GLU A 139 19.60 11.40 20.85
N GLU A 140 19.99 12.07 19.76
CA GLU A 140 19.66 13.48 19.49
C GLU A 140 18.13 13.69 19.41
N GLU A 141 17.43 12.81 18.70
CA GLU A 141 15.98 12.89 18.53
C GLU A 141 15.23 12.60 19.83
N ILE A 142 15.66 11.61 20.61
CA ILE A 142 15.10 11.30 21.92
C ILE A 142 15.23 12.53 22.85
N LEU A 143 16.44 13.11 22.94
CA LEU A 143 16.66 14.27 23.79
C LEU A 143 15.89 15.50 23.30
N ARG A 144 15.74 15.68 21.98
CA ARG A 144 14.86 16.72 21.40
C ARG A 144 13.41 16.51 21.83
N GLY A 145 12.88 15.30 21.63
CA GLY A 145 11.50 14.95 21.97
C GLY A 145 11.19 15.14 23.45
N ILE A 146 12.16 14.87 24.36
CA ILE A 146 11.99 15.11 25.80
C ILE A 146 11.93 16.61 26.11
N ARG A 147 12.80 17.42 25.50
CA ARG A 147 12.80 18.88 25.71
C ARG A 147 11.52 19.54 25.18
N GLU A 148 10.99 19.04 24.08
CA GLU A 148 9.81 19.58 23.37
C GLU A 148 8.51 18.88 23.81
N ALA A 149 8.56 18.00 24.80
CA ALA A 149 7.40 17.23 25.24
C ALA A 149 6.28 18.17 25.69
N LYS A 150 5.09 17.96 25.13
CA LYS A 150 3.89 18.75 25.41
C LYS A 150 3.05 18.10 26.51
N ASP A 151 2.23 18.89 27.17
CA ASP A 151 1.21 18.34 28.05
C ASP A 151 0.34 17.33 27.27
N TRP A 152 0.00 16.23 27.89
CA TRP A 152 -0.74 15.16 27.24
C TRP A 152 -2.10 15.56 26.73
N SER A 153 -2.72 16.59 27.34
CA SER A 153 -4.00 17.14 26.91
C SER A 153 -3.96 17.74 25.50
N PHE A 154 -2.78 18.14 25.01
CA PHE A 154 -2.61 18.56 23.62
C PHE A 154 -3.03 17.47 22.62
N TYR A 155 -3.02 16.21 23.03
CA TYR A 155 -3.34 15.05 22.20
C TYR A 155 -4.73 14.45 22.51
N ASP A 156 -5.63 15.17 23.21
CA ASP A 156 -6.94 14.65 23.59
C ASP A 156 -7.80 14.25 22.38
N HIS A 157 -7.86 15.07 21.33
CA HIS A 157 -8.59 14.73 20.11
C HIS A 157 -8.01 13.51 19.39
N LEU A 158 -6.69 13.35 19.40
CA LEU A 158 -6.04 12.16 18.87
C LEU A 158 -6.41 10.92 19.69
N SER A 159 -6.39 11.05 21.01
CA SER A 159 -6.84 10.02 21.96
C SER A 159 -8.28 9.62 21.71
N ASP A 160 -9.18 10.60 21.58
CA ASP A 160 -10.60 10.38 21.28
C ASP A 160 -10.78 9.55 20.00
N SER A 161 -10.10 9.95 18.92
CA SER A 161 -10.18 9.21 17.68
C SER A 161 -9.66 7.77 17.80
N ALA A 162 -8.65 7.53 18.67
CA ALA A 162 -8.12 6.21 18.95
C ALA A 162 -9.11 5.31 19.71
N TYR A 163 -9.75 5.87 20.76
CA TYR A 163 -10.80 5.17 21.48
C TYR A 163 -12.01 4.87 20.60
N LEU A 164 -12.44 5.82 19.79
CA LEU A 164 -13.57 5.64 18.87
C LEU A 164 -13.32 4.56 17.85
N ARG A 165 -12.13 4.51 17.28
CA ARG A 165 -11.75 3.45 16.37
C ARG A 165 -11.83 2.07 17.01
N ALA A 166 -11.30 1.93 18.22
CA ALA A 166 -11.37 0.65 18.94
C ALA A 166 -12.82 0.26 19.25
N LYS A 167 -13.66 1.23 19.67
CA LYS A 167 -15.10 1.03 19.91
C LYS A 167 -15.87 0.67 18.65
N GLU A 168 -15.53 1.30 17.52
CA GLU A 168 -16.11 0.99 16.20
C GLU A 168 -15.84 -0.46 15.81
N ASP A 169 -14.55 -0.88 15.82
CA ASP A 169 -14.17 -2.24 15.48
C ASP A 169 -14.80 -3.27 16.42
N TYR A 170 -14.92 -2.94 17.71
CA TYR A 170 -15.60 -3.77 18.70
C TYR A 170 -17.09 -3.92 18.41
N LEU A 171 -17.84 -2.81 18.25
CA LEU A 171 -19.30 -2.83 18.07
C LEU A 171 -19.69 -3.51 16.75
N MET A 172 -19.03 -3.18 15.66
CA MET A 172 -19.28 -3.81 14.37
C MET A 172 -18.88 -5.29 14.39
N GLY A 173 -17.71 -5.61 14.94
CA GLY A 173 -17.19 -6.96 15.01
C GLY A 173 -18.11 -7.89 15.81
N ILE A 174 -18.52 -7.51 17.00
CA ILE A 174 -19.34 -8.34 17.87
C ILE A 174 -20.78 -8.46 17.33
N ASN A 175 -21.42 -7.33 17.05
CA ASN A 175 -22.84 -7.35 16.68
C ASN A 175 -23.06 -8.02 15.32
N PHE A 176 -22.28 -7.68 14.32
CA PHE A 176 -22.45 -8.24 12.98
C PHE A 176 -22.00 -9.69 12.90
N SER A 177 -20.86 -10.06 13.53
CA SER A 177 -20.40 -11.45 13.52
C SER A 177 -21.39 -12.38 14.22
N ARG A 178 -21.94 -11.95 15.38
CA ARG A 178 -22.96 -12.73 16.09
C ARG A 178 -24.26 -12.83 15.29
N ALA A 179 -24.77 -11.72 14.74
CA ALA A 179 -26.00 -11.70 13.95
C ALA A 179 -25.89 -12.63 12.72
N LEU A 180 -24.81 -12.49 11.95
CA LEU A 180 -24.58 -13.27 10.74
C LEU A 180 -24.36 -14.76 11.04
N THR A 181 -23.60 -15.07 12.09
CA THR A 181 -23.35 -16.46 12.52
C THR A 181 -24.63 -17.15 12.94
N LEU A 182 -25.44 -16.48 13.77
CA LEU A 182 -26.71 -17.04 14.24
C LEU A 182 -27.74 -17.23 13.10
N LYS A 183 -27.73 -16.36 12.11
CA LYS A 183 -28.69 -16.36 11.02
C LYS A 183 -28.25 -17.24 9.85
N PHE A 184 -27.01 -17.12 9.41
CA PHE A 184 -26.49 -17.76 8.19
C PHE A 184 -25.48 -18.88 8.47
N GLY A 185 -24.96 -19.00 9.71
CA GLY A 185 -23.95 -20.00 10.08
C GLY A 185 -24.34 -21.44 9.72
N PRO A 186 -25.58 -21.88 9.97
CA PRO A 186 -26.02 -23.22 9.56
C PRO A 186 -25.96 -23.46 8.05
N ALA A 187 -26.34 -22.48 7.23
CA ALA A 187 -26.26 -22.59 5.76
C ALA A 187 -24.81 -22.65 5.26
N VAL A 188 -23.91 -21.82 5.83
CA VAL A 188 -22.48 -21.84 5.50
C VAL A 188 -21.86 -23.17 5.98
N ALA A 189 -22.15 -23.62 7.19
CA ALA A 189 -21.63 -24.88 7.73
C ALA A 189 -22.02 -26.07 6.86
N SER A 190 -23.29 -26.15 6.43
CA SER A 190 -23.79 -27.17 5.50
C SER A 190 -23.03 -27.12 4.16
N PHE A 191 -22.81 -25.93 3.60
CA PHE A 191 -22.08 -25.74 2.34
C PHE A 191 -20.59 -26.12 2.45
N MET A 192 -20.00 -25.90 3.61
CA MET A 192 -18.60 -26.24 3.90
C MET A 192 -18.40 -27.66 4.42
N ASN A 193 -19.47 -28.45 4.59
CA ASN A 193 -19.45 -29.76 5.22
C ASN A 193 -18.83 -29.76 6.63
N THR A 194 -19.18 -28.77 7.45
CA THR A 194 -18.71 -28.61 8.81
C THR A 194 -19.90 -28.63 9.79
N LYS A 195 -19.65 -28.95 11.06
CA LYS A 195 -20.70 -28.94 12.10
C LYS A 195 -21.17 -27.52 12.43
N TRP A 196 -20.28 -26.56 12.34
CA TRP A 196 -20.52 -25.16 12.69
C TRP A 196 -19.59 -24.24 11.89
N SER A 197 -20.08 -23.06 11.54
CA SER A 197 -19.28 -22.03 10.89
C SER A 197 -19.50 -20.68 11.55
N VAL A 198 -18.44 -20.10 12.11
CA VAL A 198 -18.46 -18.74 12.63
C VAL A 198 -18.22 -17.78 11.48
N ILE A 199 -19.11 -16.80 11.33
CA ILE A 199 -18.98 -15.74 10.35
C ILE A 199 -18.33 -14.54 11.04
N SER A 200 -17.01 -14.39 10.84
CA SER A 200 -16.27 -13.25 11.37
C SER A 200 -16.22 -12.13 10.35
N VAL A 201 -16.77 -10.99 10.70
CA VAL A 201 -16.77 -9.79 9.88
C VAL A 201 -16.22 -8.60 10.67
N GLY A 202 -15.75 -7.62 9.96
CA GLY A 202 -15.26 -6.35 10.51
C GLY A 202 -15.19 -5.32 9.39
N ARG A 203 -15.27 -4.07 9.73
CA ARG A 203 -15.37 -2.96 8.78
C ARG A 203 -14.34 -3.05 7.64
N VAL A 204 -13.07 -3.01 7.97
CA VAL A 204 -11.99 -3.04 6.97
C VAL A 204 -11.79 -4.42 6.38
N MET A 205 -11.78 -5.46 7.22
CA MET A 205 -11.54 -6.84 6.81
C MET A 205 -12.55 -7.31 5.75
N THR A 206 -13.82 -7.02 5.94
CA THR A 206 -14.89 -7.43 5.02
C THR A 206 -14.83 -6.66 3.70
N CYS A 207 -14.48 -5.37 3.74
CA CYS A 207 -14.27 -4.58 2.54
C CYS A 207 -13.12 -5.14 1.68
N VAL A 208 -11.99 -5.49 2.31
CA VAL A 208 -10.83 -6.08 1.62
C VAL A 208 -11.17 -7.45 1.02
N LEU A 209 -11.92 -8.29 1.75
CA LEU A 209 -12.47 -9.53 1.18
C LEU A 209 -13.29 -9.25 -0.08
N GLY A 210 -14.16 -8.24 -0.03
CA GLY A 210 -14.98 -7.81 -1.15
C GLY A 210 -14.16 -7.40 -2.38
N MET A 211 -13.07 -6.66 -2.18
CA MET A 211 -12.16 -6.27 -3.27
C MET A 211 -11.54 -7.49 -3.96
N VAL A 212 -11.07 -8.46 -3.20
CA VAL A 212 -10.43 -9.66 -3.74
C VAL A 212 -11.44 -10.58 -4.45
N VAL A 213 -12.62 -10.80 -3.85
CA VAL A 213 -13.67 -11.63 -4.46
C VAL A 213 -14.18 -11.01 -5.76
N ARG A 214 -14.46 -9.71 -5.79
CA ARG A 214 -14.89 -9.02 -7.03
C ARG A 214 -13.85 -9.14 -8.14
N ARG A 215 -12.57 -8.93 -7.82
CA ARG A 215 -11.47 -9.09 -8.78
C ARG A 215 -11.38 -10.52 -9.33
N GLU A 216 -11.54 -11.53 -8.50
CA GLU A 216 -11.51 -12.92 -8.96
C GLU A 216 -12.71 -13.26 -9.84
N ARG A 217 -13.90 -12.73 -9.52
CA ARG A 217 -15.12 -12.91 -10.34
C ARG A 217 -14.98 -12.19 -11.68
N GLU A 218 -14.45 -10.99 -11.70
CA GLU A 218 -14.13 -10.25 -12.91
C GLU A 218 -13.18 -11.04 -13.82
N ILE A 219 -12.16 -11.69 -13.25
CA ILE A 219 -11.25 -12.56 -13.98
C ILE A 219 -11.96 -13.81 -14.55
N ARG A 220 -12.84 -14.43 -13.75
CA ARG A 220 -13.59 -15.66 -14.17
C ARG A 220 -14.64 -15.37 -15.23
N SER A 221 -15.29 -14.22 -15.17
CA SER A 221 -16.30 -13.79 -16.15
C SER A 221 -15.71 -13.15 -17.39
N PHE A 222 -14.39 -12.90 -17.40
CA PHE A 222 -13.75 -12.25 -18.52
C PHE A 222 -13.75 -13.14 -19.76
N VAL A 223 -14.30 -12.62 -20.84
CA VAL A 223 -14.32 -13.29 -22.14
C VAL A 223 -13.13 -12.78 -22.94
N LYS A 224 -12.19 -13.67 -23.19
CA LYS A 224 -11.04 -13.38 -24.03
C LYS A 224 -11.49 -13.16 -25.46
N THR A 225 -11.10 -12.03 -26.02
CA THR A 225 -11.43 -11.65 -27.39
C THR A 225 -10.12 -11.66 -28.20
N PRO A 226 -10.00 -12.49 -29.25
CA PRO A 226 -8.88 -12.44 -30.15
C PRO A 226 -8.94 -11.16 -30.97
N PHE A 227 -7.79 -10.62 -31.32
CA PHE A 227 -7.64 -9.51 -32.24
C PHE A 227 -6.38 -9.71 -33.11
N TYR A 228 -6.40 -9.09 -34.28
CA TYR A 228 -5.38 -9.28 -35.30
C TYR A 228 -4.84 -7.92 -35.71
N ARG A 229 -3.55 -7.69 -35.49
CA ARG A 229 -2.85 -6.46 -35.83
C ARG A 229 -2.02 -6.66 -37.10
N VAL A 230 -1.93 -5.65 -37.93
CA VAL A 230 -1.06 -5.66 -39.09
C VAL A 230 0.23 -4.92 -38.75
N ILE A 231 1.35 -5.61 -38.87
CA ILE A 231 2.68 -5.08 -38.64
C ILE A 231 3.39 -4.96 -39.97
N ILE A 232 4.02 -3.80 -40.22
CA ILE A 232 4.96 -3.61 -41.31
C ILE A 232 6.37 -3.74 -40.77
N SER A 233 7.20 -4.49 -41.47
CA SER A 233 8.65 -4.60 -41.20
C SER A 233 9.39 -3.82 -42.29
N LEU A 234 10.18 -2.86 -41.85
CA LEU A 234 10.89 -1.87 -42.68
C LEU A 234 12.39 -2.07 -42.54
N PRO A 235 13.06 -2.72 -43.53
CA PRO A 235 14.51 -2.76 -43.55
C PRO A 235 15.10 -1.36 -43.68
N VAL A 236 16.03 -1.03 -42.80
CA VAL A 236 16.75 0.25 -42.86
C VAL A 236 18.25 -0.05 -42.88
N ALA A 237 18.91 0.48 -43.86
CA ALA A 237 20.36 0.40 -43.99
C ALA A 237 20.96 1.81 -43.96
N GLN A 238 21.97 1.99 -43.12
CA GLN A 238 22.83 3.18 -43.12
C GLN A 238 24.29 2.69 -43.09
N GLU A 239 25.01 2.96 -44.18
CA GLU A 239 26.40 2.52 -44.37
C GLU A 239 26.54 0.97 -44.17
N GLU A 240 27.37 0.54 -43.21
CA GLU A 240 27.54 -0.90 -42.90
C GLU A 240 26.47 -1.47 -41.97
N ASN A 241 25.52 -0.64 -41.51
CA ASN A 241 24.54 -1.02 -40.52
C ASN A 241 23.18 -1.34 -41.15
N LYS A 242 22.70 -2.59 -40.96
CA LYS A 242 21.38 -3.05 -41.39
C LYS A 242 20.51 -3.36 -40.19
N GLY A 243 19.26 -2.92 -40.18
CA GLY A 243 18.29 -3.22 -39.13
C GLY A 243 16.86 -3.15 -39.65
N THR A 244 15.92 -3.55 -38.84
CA THR A 244 14.51 -3.54 -39.18
C THR A 244 13.74 -2.69 -38.17
N ILE A 245 12.89 -1.81 -38.68
CA ILE A 245 11.91 -1.05 -37.87
C ILE A 245 10.57 -1.78 -38.05
N GLU A 246 9.95 -2.15 -36.96
CA GLU A 246 8.57 -2.64 -36.97
C GLU A 246 7.62 -1.52 -36.60
N ALA A 247 6.51 -1.39 -37.36
CA ALA A 247 5.46 -0.43 -37.05
C ALA A 247 4.09 -1.09 -37.18
N GLU A 248 3.16 -0.66 -36.35
CA GLU A 248 1.82 -1.21 -36.23
C GLU A 248 0.82 -0.32 -36.98
N TRP A 249 -0.03 -0.93 -37.82
CA TRP A 249 -1.11 -0.24 -38.48
C TRP A 249 -2.13 0.31 -37.49
N ARG A 250 -2.59 1.53 -37.73
CA ARG A 250 -3.72 2.13 -37.02
C ARG A 250 -4.68 2.78 -38.00
N SER A 251 -5.97 2.61 -37.74
CA SER A 251 -7.03 3.26 -38.47
C SER A 251 -7.06 4.75 -38.13
N VAL A 252 -6.81 5.58 -39.10
CA VAL A 252 -6.89 7.05 -39.04
C VAL A 252 -7.89 7.57 -40.09
N GLU A 253 -8.27 8.84 -39.99
CA GLU A 253 -9.13 9.47 -40.98
C GLU A 253 -8.52 9.32 -42.38
N GLY A 254 -9.33 8.85 -43.34
CA GLY A 254 -8.89 8.55 -44.70
C GLY A 254 -8.41 7.12 -44.96
N SER A 255 -8.14 6.32 -43.93
CA SER A 255 -7.79 4.92 -44.10
C SER A 255 -9.01 4.05 -44.41
N LYS A 256 -8.79 2.94 -45.15
CA LYS A 256 -9.82 2.02 -45.68
C LYS A 256 -10.79 1.51 -44.61
N TYR A 257 -10.33 1.31 -43.39
CA TYR A 257 -11.15 0.78 -42.28
C TYR A 257 -11.46 1.82 -41.22
N PHE A 258 -11.37 3.11 -41.51
CA PHE A 258 -11.72 4.16 -40.54
C PHE A 258 -13.14 4.01 -40.02
N GLN A 259 -13.29 3.96 -38.68
CA GLN A 259 -14.56 3.73 -37.97
C GLN A 259 -15.32 2.45 -38.37
N SER A 260 -14.65 1.46 -38.95
CA SER A 260 -15.26 0.21 -39.37
C SER A 260 -15.67 -0.68 -38.19
N PRO A 261 -16.86 -1.30 -38.22
CA PRO A 261 -17.28 -2.29 -37.23
C PRO A 261 -16.46 -3.59 -37.26
N LYS A 262 -15.60 -3.77 -38.27
CA LYS A 262 -14.65 -4.89 -38.35
C LYS A 262 -13.46 -4.73 -37.41
N LEU A 263 -13.29 -3.57 -36.77
CA LEU A 263 -12.21 -3.26 -35.84
C LEU A 263 -12.57 -3.62 -34.41
N TYR A 264 -11.63 -4.17 -33.67
CA TYR A 264 -11.66 -4.32 -32.21
C TYR A 264 -11.36 -2.97 -31.52
N LYS A 265 -10.31 -2.30 -31.99
CA LYS A 265 -9.88 -0.94 -31.65
C LYS A 265 -9.24 -0.34 -32.90
N GLU A 266 -8.77 0.88 -32.82
CA GLU A 266 -8.11 1.58 -33.94
C GLU A 266 -6.96 0.78 -34.61
N ASN A 267 -6.35 -0.16 -33.88
CA ASN A 267 -5.15 -0.90 -34.29
C ASN A 267 -5.35 -2.42 -34.39
N GLY A 268 -6.54 -2.92 -34.37
CA GLY A 268 -6.78 -4.36 -34.42
C GLY A 268 -8.07 -4.76 -35.09
N PHE A 269 -8.06 -5.86 -35.85
CA PHE A 269 -9.22 -6.45 -36.48
C PHE A 269 -9.83 -7.55 -35.63
N LEU A 270 -11.15 -7.74 -35.74
CA LEU A 270 -11.87 -8.82 -35.07
C LEU A 270 -11.65 -10.18 -35.77
N LYS A 271 -11.23 -10.17 -37.04
CA LYS A 271 -11.01 -11.38 -37.84
C LYS A 271 -9.68 -11.32 -38.56
N ARG A 272 -8.99 -12.47 -38.66
CA ARG A 272 -7.70 -12.61 -39.35
C ARG A 272 -7.82 -12.33 -40.84
N GLU A 273 -8.92 -12.78 -41.44
CA GLU A 273 -9.18 -12.60 -42.88
C GLU A 273 -9.22 -11.10 -43.24
N THR A 274 -9.82 -10.26 -42.37
CA THR A 274 -9.86 -8.81 -42.60
C THR A 274 -8.47 -8.16 -42.50
N ALA A 275 -7.64 -8.63 -41.58
CA ALA A 275 -6.25 -8.19 -41.52
C ALA A 275 -5.47 -8.60 -42.77
N GLN A 276 -5.73 -9.80 -43.30
CA GLN A 276 -5.13 -10.28 -44.55
C GLN A 276 -5.65 -9.50 -45.78
N GLU A 277 -6.94 -9.15 -45.81
CA GLU A 277 -7.50 -8.25 -46.86
C GLU A 277 -6.78 -6.91 -46.90
N LEU A 278 -6.41 -6.36 -45.73
CA LEU A 278 -5.63 -5.13 -45.66
C LEU A 278 -4.19 -5.36 -46.22
N ILE A 279 -3.53 -6.44 -45.86
CA ILE A 279 -2.21 -6.76 -46.41
C ILE A 279 -2.26 -6.90 -47.93
N ASN A 280 -3.22 -7.64 -48.45
CA ASN A 280 -3.42 -7.79 -49.89
C ASN A 280 -3.61 -6.45 -50.60
N TYR A 281 -4.38 -5.54 -49.95
CA TYR A 281 -4.55 -4.17 -50.46
C TYR A 281 -3.24 -3.39 -50.47
N LEU A 282 -2.43 -3.51 -49.44
CA LEU A 282 -1.14 -2.80 -49.31
C LEU A 282 -0.12 -3.30 -50.34
N GLU A 283 -0.10 -4.60 -50.58
CA GLU A 283 0.85 -5.26 -51.53
C GLU A 283 0.44 -5.10 -53.02
N ALA A 284 -0.83 -4.85 -53.30
CA ALA A 284 -1.27 -4.67 -54.66
C ALA A 284 -0.69 -3.38 -55.29
N PRO A 285 -0.16 -3.40 -56.47
CA PRO A 285 0.32 -2.18 -57.14
C PRO A 285 -0.81 -1.20 -57.40
N LEU A 286 -0.50 0.09 -57.47
CA LEU A 286 -1.49 1.15 -57.79
C LEU A 286 -1.93 1.06 -59.24
N ASN A 287 -0.99 0.69 -60.13
CA ASN A 287 -1.25 0.45 -61.57
C ASN A 287 -0.54 -0.83 -61.96
N PRO A 288 -1.03 -1.59 -63.01
CA PRO A 288 -0.48 -2.85 -63.45
C PRO A 288 0.99 -2.80 -63.85
N GLU A 289 1.55 -1.64 -64.18
CA GLU A 289 2.91 -1.41 -64.62
C GLU A 289 3.88 -0.98 -63.48
N GLU A 290 3.34 -0.69 -62.28
CA GLU A 290 4.09 -0.17 -61.17
C GLU A 290 4.60 -1.30 -60.24
N LYS A 291 5.73 -1.04 -59.58
CA LYS A 291 6.19 -1.84 -58.47
C LYS A 291 5.27 -1.71 -57.24
N ARG A 292 5.46 -2.56 -56.23
CA ARG A 292 4.80 -2.40 -54.94
C ARG A 292 4.90 -0.97 -54.45
N PRO A 293 3.83 -0.44 -53.80
CA PRO A 293 3.87 0.91 -53.22
C PRO A 293 4.97 1.06 -52.19
N ASP A 294 5.75 2.12 -52.31
CA ASP A 294 6.76 2.45 -51.32
C ASP A 294 6.15 2.91 -50.00
N CYS A 295 6.87 2.61 -48.91
CA CYS A 295 6.56 3.13 -47.59
C CYS A 295 7.29 4.45 -47.35
N THR A 296 6.54 5.50 -47.02
CA THR A 296 7.11 6.84 -46.74
C THR A 296 7.08 7.14 -45.26
N LEU A 297 8.19 7.60 -44.69
CA LEU A 297 8.23 8.18 -43.36
C LEU A 297 7.63 9.60 -43.40
N ILE A 298 6.35 9.75 -43.07
CA ILE A 298 5.63 11.03 -43.17
C ILE A 298 5.79 11.92 -41.96
N LYS A 299 6.05 11.32 -40.77
CA LYS A 299 6.20 12.07 -39.53
C LYS A 299 7.26 11.45 -38.64
N ILE A 300 8.09 12.30 -38.06
CA ILE A 300 9.05 11.95 -37.02
C ILE A 300 8.99 13.01 -35.92
N GLU A 301 8.56 12.59 -34.75
CA GLU A 301 8.59 13.45 -33.56
C GLU A 301 9.72 13.01 -32.65
N LYS A 302 10.58 13.95 -32.27
CA LYS A 302 11.65 13.74 -31.28
C LYS A 302 11.34 14.57 -30.06
N LYS A 303 11.04 13.91 -28.92
CA LYS A 303 10.72 14.59 -27.67
C LYS A 303 11.68 14.13 -26.58
N LYS A 304 12.09 15.06 -25.70
CA LYS A 304 12.75 14.72 -24.43
C LYS A 304 11.69 14.52 -23.36
N GLU A 305 11.69 13.35 -22.73
CA GLU A 305 10.86 13.03 -21.59
C GLU A 305 11.73 12.96 -20.33
N GLN A 306 11.35 13.69 -19.30
CA GLN A 306 12.03 13.67 -18.01
C GLN A 306 11.21 12.90 -16.99
N LYS A 307 11.81 11.88 -16.40
CA LYS A 307 11.19 11.10 -15.33
C LYS A 307 11.85 11.43 -13.99
N GLN A 308 11.13 12.15 -13.16
CA GLN A 308 11.59 12.54 -11.83
C GLN A 308 11.80 11.33 -10.91
N PRO A 309 12.77 11.38 -9.98
CA PRO A 309 12.88 10.39 -8.92
C PRO A 309 11.52 10.17 -8.22
N PRO A 310 11.14 8.93 -7.91
CA PRO A 310 9.91 8.68 -7.19
C PRO A 310 9.96 9.30 -5.78
N LEU A 311 8.79 9.63 -5.21
CA LEU A 311 8.72 10.07 -3.82
C LEU A 311 9.30 9.01 -2.88
N LEU A 312 9.67 9.42 -1.69
CA LEU A 312 10.21 8.55 -0.64
C LEU A 312 9.22 7.43 -0.28
N PHE A 313 9.67 6.47 0.49
CA PHE A 313 8.81 5.39 0.96
C PHE A 313 7.94 5.84 2.14
N ASN A 314 6.66 5.54 2.03
CA ASN A 314 5.81 5.22 3.18
C ASN A 314 5.77 3.70 3.38
N LEU A 315 5.04 3.22 4.38
CA LEU A 315 4.98 1.79 4.66
C LEU A 315 4.34 0.99 3.53
N ALA A 316 3.26 1.45 2.94
CA ALA A 316 2.54 0.73 1.89
C ALA A 316 3.38 0.55 0.62
N GLU A 317 4.06 1.60 0.19
CA GLU A 317 4.94 1.57 -0.99
C GLU A 317 6.18 0.70 -0.76
N LEU A 318 6.71 0.71 0.48
CA LEU A 318 7.80 -0.19 0.87
C LEU A 318 7.34 -1.65 0.86
N GLN A 319 6.17 -1.95 1.42
CA GLN A 319 5.58 -3.30 1.42
C GLN A 319 5.33 -3.82 0.00
N ASN A 320 4.82 -2.97 -0.90
CA ASN A 320 4.66 -3.32 -2.31
C ASN A 320 6.01 -3.62 -2.99
N THR A 321 7.00 -2.78 -2.75
CA THR A 321 8.35 -2.97 -3.32
C THR A 321 8.99 -4.27 -2.81
N CYS A 322 8.88 -4.56 -1.52
CA CYS A 322 9.41 -5.78 -0.90
C CYS A 322 8.67 -7.04 -1.37
N SER A 323 7.35 -6.98 -1.51
CA SER A 323 6.54 -8.08 -2.06
C SER A 323 6.97 -8.42 -3.49
N ARG A 324 7.25 -7.42 -4.32
CA ARG A 324 7.70 -7.62 -5.70
C ARG A 324 9.13 -8.15 -5.77
N ARG A 325 10.05 -7.54 -5.01
CA ARG A 325 11.50 -7.80 -5.11
C ARG A 325 11.96 -9.02 -4.32
N PHE A 326 11.47 -9.17 -3.08
CA PHE A 326 11.91 -10.21 -2.16
C PHE A 326 10.88 -11.32 -1.93
N LYS A 327 9.67 -11.20 -2.51
CA LYS A 327 8.57 -12.16 -2.33
C LYS A 327 8.18 -12.39 -0.87
N ILE A 328 8.30 -11.35 -0.05
CA ILE A 328 7.88 -11.35 1.37
C ILE A 328 6.52 -10.68 1.55
N SER A 329 5.82 -11.08 2.58
CA SER A 329 4.51 -10.53 2.92
C SER A 329 4.60 -9.10 3.51
N PRO A 330 3.52 -8.32 3.50
CA PRO A 330 3.47 -7.02 4.17
C PRO A 330 3.74 -7.09 5.68
N ASP A 331 3.27 -8.14 6.36
CA ASP A 331 3.54 -8.37 7.80
C ASP A 331 5.04 -8.61 8.05
N GLU A 332 5.67 -9.39 7.19
CA GLU A 332 7.11 -9.67 7.26
C GLU A 332 7.95 -8.42 6.95
N THR A 333 7.54 -7.63 5.95
CA THR A 333 8.17 -6.32 5.67
C THR A 333 8.06 -5.38 6.86
N LEU A 334 6.90 -5.30 7.51
CA LEU A 334 6.71 -4.46 8.69
C LEU A 334 7.61 -4.92 9.85
N LYS A 335 7.76 -6.22 10.09
CA LYS A 335 8.66 -6.75 11.12
C LYS A 335 10.11 -6.36 10.85
N ILE A 336 10.55 -6.50 9.62
CA ILE A 336 11.93 -6.14 9.22
C ILE A 336 12.16 -4.64 9.41
N VAL A 337 11.29 -3.79 8.91
CA VAL A 337 11.49 -2.34 9.01
C VAL A 337 11.35 -1.84 10.45
N GLN A 338 10.52 -2.50 11.27
CA GLN A 338 10.43 -2.25 12.71
C GLN A 338 11.75 -2.63 13.42
N GLU A 339 12.36 -3.76 13.05
CA GLU A 339 13.70 -4.15 13.53
C GLU A 339 14.76 -3.11 13.14
N LEU A 340 14.75 -2.63 11.90
CA LEU A 340 15.65 -1.56 11.43
C LEU A 340 15.46 -0.26 12.22
N TYR A 341 14.23 0.10 12.53
CA TYR A 341 13.91 1.26 13.36
C TYR A 341 14.44 1.10 14.79
N GLU A 342 14.22 -0.05 15.42
CA GLU A 342 14.72 -0.35 16.77
C GLU A 342 16.27 -0.39 16.82
N LYS A 343 16.91 -0.70 15.69
CA LYS A 343 18.37 -0.61 15.52
C LYS A 343 18.86 0.79 15.10
N LYS A 344 17.99 1.79 15.11
CA LYS A 344 18.28 3.20 14.74
C LYS A 344 18.68 3.43 13.28
N MET A 345 18.47 2.45 12.43
CA MET A 345 18.91 2.51 11.04
C MET A 345 17.95 3.31 10.15
N VAL A 346 16.65 3.33 10.49
CA VAL A 346 15.62 4.05 9.74
C VAL A 346 14.72 4.85 10.67
N THR A 347 13.95 5.78 10.11
CA THR A 347 12.89 6.53 10.81
C THR A 347 11.67 5.68 11.07
N TYR A 348 10.69 6.20 11.81
CA TYR A 348 9.49 5.47 12.21
C TYR A 348 8.75 4.89 11.01
N PRO A 349 8.47 3.56 10.99
CA PRO A 349 8.01 2.89 9.79
C PRO A 349 6.52 3.02 9.51
N ARG A 350 5.68 3.30 10.52
CA ARG A 350 4.22 3.35 10.34
C ARG A 350 3.77 4.75 9.94
N THR A 351 4.16 5.17 8.75
CA THR A 351 3.80 6.46 8.17
C THR A 351 3.13 6.28 6.81
N ASP A 352 2.16 7.15 6.52
CA ASP A 352 1.54 7.28 5.21
C ASP A 352 2.20 8.41 4.38
N ALA A 353 3.08 9.24 4.98
CA ALA A 353 3.78 10.31 4.28
C ALA A 353 4.92 9.79 3.40
N ARG A 354 5.11 10.45 2.26
CA ARG A 354 6.15 10.15 1.26
C ARG A 354 7.12 11.31 1.03
N VAL A 355 7.13 12.25 1.95
CA VAL A 355 7.91 13.49 1.88
C VAL A 355 8.66 13.74 3.18
N LEU A 356 9.63 14.64 3.15
CA LEU A 356 10.36 15.15 4.31
C LEU A 356 9.61 16.33 4.92
N SER A 357 9.79 16.55 6.22
CA SER A 357 9.45 17.84 6.83
C SER A 357 10.51 18.89 6.51
N THR A 358 10.13 20.16 6.57
CA THR A 358 11.05 21.29 6.38
C THR A 358 12.20 21.26 7.40
N ALA A 359 11.92 20.84 8.64
CA ALA A 359 12.92 20.73 9.69
C ALA A 359 13.98 19.66 9.33
N VAL A 360 13.53 18.46 8.95
CA VAL A 360 14.42 17.36 8.55
C VAL A 360 15.21 17.70 7.29
N ALA A 361 14.57 18.34 6.30
CA ALA A 361 15.24 18.73 5.06
C ALA A 361 16.41 19.68 5.28
N LYS A 362 16.35 20.56 6.29
CA LYS A 362 17.45 21.46 6.65
C LYS A 362 18.67 20.74 7.21
N GLU A 363 18.47 19.62 7.90
CA GLU A 363 19.52 18.85 8.55
C GLU A 363 19.90 17.55 7.80
N ILE A 364 19.32 17.32 6.62
CA ILE A 364 19.40 16.06 5.89
C ILE A 364 20.83 15.62 5.54
N SER A 365 21.78 16.57 5.49
CA SER A 365 23.19 16.28 5.26
C SER A 365 23.79 15.34 6.33
N LYS A 366 23.25 15.34 7.55
CA LYS A 366 23.67 14.43 8.63
C LYS A 366 23.37 12.98 8.23
N ASN A 367 22.15 12.71 7.72
CA ASN A 367 21.73 11.39 7.28
C ASN A 367 22.60 10.90 6.11
N ILE A 368 22.85 11.78 5.11
CA ILE A 368 23.70 11.47 3.96
C ILE A 368 25.12 11.17 4.39
N ARG A 369 25.70 12.00 5.28
CA ARG A 369 27.06 11.81 5.79
C ARG A 369 27.20 10.48 6.55
N GLY A 370 26.19 10.09 7.31
CA GLY A 370 26.18 8.81 7.98
C GLY A 370 26.26 7.61 7.02
N LEU A 371 25.80 7.76 5.78
CA LEU A 371 25.86 6.71 4.75
C LEU A 371 27.17 6.69 3.94
N SER A 372 28.04 7.69 4.07
CA SER A 372 29.25 7.85 3.23
C SER A 372 30.21 6.65 3.30
N ASN A 373 30.24 5.94 4.42
CA ASN A 373 31.08 4.76 4.62
C ASN A 373 30.30 3.43 4.50
N PHE A 374 29.05 3.49 4.09
CA PHE A 374 28.21 2.30 3.87
C PHE A 374 28.42 1.78 2.45
N ALA A 375 29.24 0.73 2.28
CA ALA A 375 29.69 0.24 0.98
C ALA A 375 28.62 0.15 -0.12
N PRO A 376 27.37 -0.33 0.12
CA PRO A 376 26.37 -0.45 -0.95
C PRO A 376 25.94 0.87 -1.59
N VAL A 377 26.10 2.01 -0.90
CA VAL A 377 25.62 3.32 -1.37
C VAL A 377 26.55 4.49 -1.04
N GLY A 378 27.69 4.23 -0.40
CA GLY A 378 28.60 5.26 0.11
C GLY A 378 29.12 6.22 -0.97
N SER A 379 29.46 5.71 -2.14
CA SER A 379 29.91 6.53 -3.28
C SER A 379 28.86 7.57 -3.70
N PHE A 380 27.59 7.18 -3.75
CA PHE A 380 26.50 8.11 -4.08
C PHE A 380 26.30 9.16 -2.98
N ALA A 381 26.42 8.76 -1.70
CA ALA A 381 26.33 9.70 -0.59
C ALA A 381 27.48 10.73 -0.63
N GLN A 382 28.70 10.29 -0.93
CA GLN A 382 29.86 11.17 -1.08
C GLN A 382 29.69 12.13 -2.26
N GLU A 383 29.19 11.66 -3.40
CA GLU A 383 28.91 12.49 -4.58
C GLU A 383 27.90 13.59 -4.24
N ILE A 384 26.77 13.25 -3.58
CA ILE A 384 25.74 14.22 -3.17
C ILE A 384 26.32 15.32 -2.25
N LEU A 385 27.18 14.91 -1.29
CA LEU A 385 27.82 15.84 -0.36
C LEU A 385 28.82 16.76 -1.06
N SER A 386 29.64 16.23 -1.97
CA SER A 386 30.66 17.00 -2.70
C SER A 386 30.04 18.02 -3.66
N GLN A 387 28.87 17.72 -4.23
CA GLN A 387 28.13 18.61 -5.14
C GLN A 387 27.14 19.51 -4.42
N ASP A 388 27.02 19.44 -3.09
CA ASP A 388 26.02 20.19 -2.31
C ASP A 388 24.57 19.99 -2.77
N ALA A 389 24.27 18.89 -3.45
CA ALA A 389 22.96 18.63 -4.05
C ALA A 389 21.80 18.58 -3.02
N TRP A 390 22.13 18.33 -1.76
CA TRP A 390 21.18 18.31 -0.65
C TRP A 390 20.65 19.69 -0.25
N LYS A 391 21.36 20.79 -0.55
CA LYS A 391 21.00 22.15 -0.10
C LYS A 391 19.66 22.65 -0.65
N THR A 392 19.24 22.15 -1.78
CA THR A 392 18.02 22.59 -2.48
C THR A 392 16.78 21.76 -2.10
N ILE A 393 16.95 20.63 -1.40
CA ILE A 393 15.86 19.65 -1.18
C ILE A 393 14.63 20.23 -0.49
N ALA A 394 14.82 21.20 0.43
CA ALA A 394 13.74 21.87 1.14
C ALA A 394 12.78 22.66 0.22
N LYS A 395 13.20 22.99 -1.01
CA LYS A 395 12.41 23.72 -2.01
C LYS A 395 11.83 22.80 -3.11
N THR A 396 11.97 21.50 -2.97
CA THR A 396 11.54 20.53 -3.97
C THR A 396 10.23 19.84 -3.56
N ARG A 397 9.65 19.06 -4.47
CA ARG A 397 8.49 18.22 -4.23
C ARG A 397 8.69 17.15 -3.14
N TYR A 398 9.90 16.92 -2.69
CA TYR A 398 10.25 15.93 -1.66
C TYR A 398 10.14 16.46 -0.24
N THR A 399 9.83 17.76 -0.07
CA THR A 399 9.62 18.40 1.23
C THR A 399 8.27 19.10 1.24
N ASN A 400 7.36 18.68 2.14
CA ASN A 400 6.02 19.26 2.23
C ASN A 400 5.36 18.95 3.58
N ASP A 401 5.40 19.90 4.51
CA ASP A 401 4.82 19.74 5.86
C ASP A 401 3.30 19.48 5.83
N LYS A 402 2.58 19.98 4.81
CA LYS A 402 1.12 19.77 4.67
C LYS A 402 0.73 18.33 4.33
N GLN A 403 1.65 17.51 3.85
CA GLN A 403 1.44 16.09 3.53
C GLN A 403 1.88 15.16 4.68
N ILE A 404 2.22 15.72 5.83
CA ILE A 404 2.65 14.98 7.01
C ILE A 404 1.56 15.12 8.07
N THR A 405 1.00 14.00 8.51
CA THR A 405 0.06 13.97 9.63
C THR A 405 0.80 13.76 10.96
N ASP A 406 1.48 12.64 11.09
CA ASP A 406 2.15 12.22 12.32
C ASP A 406 3.68 12.15 12.12
N HIS A 407 4.12 11.51 11.03
CA HIS A 407 5.52 11.26 10.70
C HIS A 407 5.81 11.53 9.23
N TYR A 408 7.04 11.95 8.92
CA TYR A 408 7.52 12.03 7.55
C TYR A 408 7.91 10.63 7.01
N ALA A 409 8.38 10.58 5.78
CA ALA A 409 8.71 9.34 5.06
C ALA A 409 9.76 8.46 5.78
N ILE A 410 9.78 7.18 5.43
CA ILE A 410 10.80 6.23 5.88
C ILE A 410 12.11 6.54 5.17
N ILE A 411 13.11 6.98 5.92
CA ILE A 411 14.45 7.27 5.42
C ILE A 411 15.53 6.66 6.33
N PRO A 412 16.76 6.43 5.84
CA PRO A 412 17.86 6.04 6.69
C PRO A 412 18.25 7.19 7.61
N THR A 413 18.57 6.90 8.85
CA THR A 413 19.07 7.89 9.83
C THR A 413 20.55 8.21 9.64
N GLY A 414 21.28 7.37 8.92
CA GLY A 414 22.74 7.42 8.85
C GLY A 414 23.43 6.85 10.08
N GLN A 415 22.68 6.27 11.02
CA GLN A 415 23.18 5.66 12.26
C GLN A 415 22.87 4.16 12.29
N GLY A 416 23.32 3.47 13.34
CA GLY A 416 23.04 2.05 13.57
C GLY A 416 23.73 1.08 12.60
N LEU A 417 24.62 1.54 11.72
CA LEU A 417 25.27 0.70 10.70
C LEU A 417 26.08 -0.47 11.27
N GLY A 418 26.57 -0.40 12.51
CA GLY A 418 27.23 -1.52 13.19
C GLY A 418 26.32 -2.74 13.38
N ALA A 419 25.00 -2.59 13.25
CA ALA A 419 24.05 -3.70 13.28
C ALA A 419 23.87 -4.39 11.91
N TYR A 420 24.26 -3.74 10.81
CA TYR A 420 23.99 -4.22 9.46
C TYR A 420 24.48 -5.65 9.19
N GLU A 421 25.71 -5.97 9.62
CA GLU A 421 26.28 -7.30 9.37
C GLU A 421 25.51 -8.44 10.05
N ARG A 422 24.80 -8.13 11.14
CA ARG A 422 24.00 -9.10 11.91
C ARG A 422 22.57 -9.25 11.38
N LEU A 423 22.18 -8.47 10.37
CA LEU A 423 20.86 -8.57 9.75
C LEU A 423 20.77 -9.81 8.85
N SER A 424 19.56 -10.35 8.70
CA SER A 424 19.28 -11.35 7.67
C SER A 424 19.53 -10.80 6.27
N GLY A 425 19.79 -11.66 5.28
CA GLY A 425 20.02 -11.22 3.90
C GLY A 425 18.84 -10.40 3.34
N VAL A 426 17.61 -10.77 3.67
CA VAL A 426 16.40 -10.03 3.26
C VAL A 426 16.36 -8.66 3.95
N ALA A 427 16.66 -8.58 5.25
CA ALA A 427 16.67 -7.32 5.96
C ALA A 427 17.76 -6.37 5.45
N LYS A 428 18.95 -6.88 5.10
CA LYS A 428 20.00 -6.12 4.39
C LYS A 428 19.46 -5.54 3.09
N GLY A 429 18.81 -6.35 2.26
CA GLY A 429 18.23 -5.91 1.00
C GLY A 429 17.12 -4.85 1.17
N VAL A 430 16.27 -4.97 2.19
CA VAL A 430 15.25 -3.98 2.50
C VAL A 430 15.89 -2.65 2.90
N TYR A 431 16.91 -2.67 3.75
CA TYR A 431 17.64 -1.46 4.14
C TYR A 431 18.30 -0.77 2.93
N GLU A 432 18.96 -1.54 2.07
CA GLU A 432 19.57 -0.98 0.84
C GLU A 432 18.53 -0.33 -0.08
N VAL A 433 17.36 -0.95 -0.24
CA VAL A 433 16.25 -0.38 -1.02
C VAL A 433 15.81 0.97 -0.45
N ILE A 434 15.72 1.09 0.88
CA ILE A 434 15.38 2.35 1.54
C ILE A 434 16.47 3.40 1.29
N CYS A 435 17.76 3.02 1.47
CA CYS A 435 18.89 3.92 1.24
C CYS A 435 18.96 4.42 -0.21
N ARG A 436 18.79 3.53 -1.20
CA ARG A 436 18.81 3.89 -2.63
C ARG A 436 17.64 4.81 -2.98
N ARG A 437 16.44 4.56 -2.48
CA ARG A 437 15.28 5.44 -2.68
C ARG A 437 15.54 6.82 -2.07
N PHE A 438 16.11 6.88 -0.88
CA PHE A 438 16.45 8.13 -0.19
C PHE A 438 17.50 8.93 -0.97
N LEU A 439 18.60 8.31 -1.36
CA LEU A 439 19.66 9.02 -2.08
C LEU A 439 19.23 9.44 -3.51
N SER A 440 18.29 8.72 -4.11
CA SER A 440 17.82 9.02 -5.48
C SER A 440 17.19 10.40 -5.63
N ILE A 441 16.56 10.94 -4.57
CA ILE A 441 15.88 12.25 -4.64
C ILE A 441 16.85 13.45 -4.79
N PHE A 442 18.14 13.25 -4.56
CA PHE A 442 19.19 14.28 -4.69
C PHE A 442 19.83 14.28 -6.09
N TYR A 443 19.41 13.36 -6.97
CA TYR A 443 19.85 13.30 -8.36
C TYR A 443 18.81 13.95 -9.29
N GLY A 444 19.28 14.35 -10.46
CA GLY A 444 18.39 14.85 -11.51
C GLY A 444 17.43 13.77 -12.05
N PRO A 445 16.47 14.18 -12.87
CA PRO A 445 15.56 13.25 -13.55
C PRO A 445 16.33 12.32 -14.50
N ALA A 446 15.80 11.12 -14.71
CA ALA A 446 16.20 10.33 -15.85
C ALA A 446 15.63 10.98 -17.12
N VAL A 447 16.50 11.20 -18.12
CA VAL A 447 16.13 11.85 -19.39
C VAL A 447 16.08 10.79 -20.47
N TYR A 448 14.95 10.73 -21.15
CA TYR A 448 14.74 9.84 -22.28
C TYR A 448 14.53 10.64 -23.56
N LYS A 449 15.11 10.17 -24.67
CA LYS A 449 14.70 10.56 -26.01
C LYS A 449 13.59 9.63 -26.48
N LYS A 450 12.44 10.20 -26.80
CA LYS A 450 11.30 9.49 -27.39
C LYS A 450 11.25 9.83 -28.88
N TYR A 451 11.22 8.79 -29.70
CA TYR A 451 11.00 8.86 -31.15
C TYR A 451 9.61 8.30 -31.42
N ALA A 452 8.71 9.10 -31.95
CA ALA A 452 7.44 8.63 -32.49
C ALA A 452 7.49 8.76 -34.01
N LEU A 453 7.30 7.64 -34.70
CA LEU A 453 7.41 7.53 -36.15
C LEU A 453 6.05 7.17 -36.71
N GLU A 454 5.70 7.81 -37.82
CA GLU A 454 4.50 7.54 -38.60
C GLU A 454 4.90 7.32 -40.06
N PHE A 455 4.59 6.13 -40.55
CA PHE A 455 4.82 5.70 -41.91
C PHE A 455 3.50 5.62 -42.65
N GLN A 456 3.55 5.87 -43.95
CA GLN A 456 2.38 5.79 -44.83
C GLN A 456 2.66 4.88 -46.00
N VAL A 457 1.72 3.99 -46.31
CA VAL A 457 1.65 3.21 -47.53
C VAL A 457 0.25 3.37 -48.10
N LYS A 458 0.13 3.95 -49.31
CA LYS A 458 -1.19 4.37 -49.87
C LYS A 458 -1.91 5.32 -48.90
N THR A 459 -3.13 4.93 -48.48
CA THR A 459 -3.97 5.66 -47.53
C THR A 459 -3.78 5.15 -46.08
N GLU A 460 -2.92 4.16 -45.87
CA GLU A 460 -2.81 3.47 -44.59
C GLU A 460 -1.59 3.93 -43.80
N HIS A 461 -1.77 4.04 -42.50
CA HIS A 461 -0.77 4.58 -41.59
C HIS A 461 -0.25 3.54 -40.60
N PHE A 462 1.05 3.57 -40.36
CA PHE A 462 1.76 2.67 -39.42
C PHE A 462 2.51 3.49 -38.41
N PHE A 463 2.40 3.11 -37.14
CA PHE A 463 2.97 3.84 -36.02
C PHE A 463 3.93 2.96 -35.23
N THR A 464 5.02 3.55 -34.78
CA THR A 464 5.91 2.93 -33.79
C THR A 464 6.53 4.00 -32.92
N SER A 465 6.91 3.65 -31.70
CA SER A 465 7.63 4.55 -30.81
C SER A 465 8.79 3.86 -30.13
N TYR A 466 9.90 4.57 -30.03
CA TYR A 466 11.11 4.12 -29.38
C TYR A 466 11.48 5.09 -28.26
N ARG A 467 11.96 4.52 -27.16
CA ARG A 467 12.41 5.28 -25.99
C ARG A 467 13.83 4.90 -25.65
N MET A 468 14.72 5.88 -25.63
CA MET A 468 16.14 5.71 -25.38
C MET A 468 16.53 6.49 -24.13
N LEU A 469 17.24 5.88 -23.21
CA LEU A 469 17.76 6.54 -22.01
C LEU A 469 18.98 7.39 -22.42
N GLU A 470 18.85 8.72 -22.38
CA GLU A 470 19.93 9.68 -22.71
C GLU A 470 20.77 10.03 -21.47
N ASP A 471 20.11 10.28 -20.34
CA ASP A 471 20.78 10.50 -19.06
C ASP A 471 20.10 9.63 -17.98
N PRO A 472 20.81 8.74 -17.33
CA PRO A 472 20.23 7.90 -16.29
C PRO A 472 19.79 8.70 -15.06
N GLY A 473 20.36 9.87 -14.78
CA GLY A 473 20.00 10.68 -13.62
C GLY A 473 19.95 9.84 -12.34
N TYR A 474 18.81 9.86 -11.63
CA TYR A 474 18.62 9.09 -10.39
C TYR A 474 18.69 7.55 -10.57
N LEU A 475 18.55 7.05 -11.79
CA LEU A 475 18.66 5.61 -12.06
C LEU A 475 20.07 5.07 -11.82
N LYS A 476 21.08 5.94 -11.78
CA LYS A 476 22.43 5.55 -11.33
C LYS A 476 22.39 4.92 -9.93
N VAL A 477 21.54 5.48 -9.05
CA VAL A 477 21.40 5.03 -7.67
C VAL A 477 20.46 3.84 -7.53
N THR A 478 19.31 3.87 -8.20
CA THR A 478 18.26 2.85 -8.04
C THR A 478 18.41 1.64 -8.95
N GLY A 479 19.25 1.73 -9.97
CA GLY A 479 19.32 0.81 -11.09
C GLY A 479 18.26 1.14 -12.15
N VAL A 480 18.58 0.85 -13.40
CA VAL A 480 17.61 0.91 -14.49
C VAL A 480 16.59 -0.21 -14.25
N PRO A 481 15.28 0.08 -14.19
CA PRO A 481 14.28 -0.97 -14.10
C PRO A 481 14.47 -1.91 -15.31
N GLN A 482 14.60 -3.20 -15.07
CA GLN A 482 14.36 -4.16 -16.14
C GLN A 482 12.89 -4.01 -16.50
N GLU A 483 12.64 -3.38 -17.62
CA GLU A 483 11.29 -3.25 -18.18
C GLU A 483 10.83 -4.66 -18.58
N ASN A 484 10.20 -5.37 -17.65
CA ASN A 484 9.16 -6.28 -18.05
C ASN A 484 8.05 -5.36 -18.54
N THR A 485 7.94 -5.26 -19.85
CA THR A 485 6.92 -4.55 -20.59
C THR A 485 5.55 -4.83 -19.98
N ALA A 486 5.15 -4.00 -19.03
CA ALA A 486 3.75 -3.86 -18.69
C ALA A 486 3.18 -3.00 -19.82
N GLN A 487 2.90 -3.65 -20.93
CA GLN A 487 2.17 -3.09 -22.04
C GLN A 487 0.87 -2.49 -21.49
N LYS A 488 0.76 -1.16 -21.52
CA LYS A 488 -0.56 -0.55 -21.59
C LYS A 488 -1.14 -1.02 -22.91
N GLU A 489 -2.32 -1.63 -22.89
CA GLU A 489 -3.02 -1.97 -24.12
C GLU A 489 -3.10 -0.72 -25.00
N GLY A 490 -2.41 -0.72 -26.13
CA GLY A 490 -2.54 0.31 -27.15
C GLY A 490 -1.27 1.04 -27.58
N GLU A 491 -0.16 0.99 -26.84
CA GLU A 491 1.10 1.61 -27.26
C GLU A 491 2.28 0.68 -26.94
N GLU A 492 2.82 0.04 -27.96
CA GLU A 492 4.12 -0.67 -27.85
C GLU A 492 5.23 0.40 -27.94
N GLU A 493 5.82 0.75 -26.81
CA GLU A 493 7.03 1.57 -26.76
C GLU A 493 8.23 0.67 -26.55
N PHE A 494 9.15 0.65 -27.52
CA PHE A 494 10.34 -0.19 -27.44
C PHE A 494 11.48 0.56 -26.72
N ALA A 495 12.01 -0.06 -25.66
CA ALA A 495 13.22 0.43 -25.01
C ALA A 495 14.44 0.13 -25.88
N VAL A 496 15.25 1.13 -26.16
CA VAL A 496 16.45 1.04 -26.97
C VAL A 496 17.66 1.46 -26.16
N ASP A 497 18.71 0.65 -26.19
CA ASP A 497 20.00 1.01 -25.63
C ASP A 497 20.67 2.10 -26.51
N GLU A 498 21.17 3.16 -25.87
CA GLU A 498 21.83 4.28 -26.57
C GLU A 498 23.05 3.83 -27.42
N THR A 499 23.73 2.81 -26.98
CA THR A 499 24.86 2.21 -27.69
C THR A 499 24.43 1.26 -28.80
N SER A 500 23.14 0.94 -28.90
CA SER A 500 22.61 -0.02 -29.86
C SER A 500 22.65 0.53 -31.28
N PHE A 501 22.77 -0.38 -32.19
CA PHE A 501 22.64 -0.17 -33.62
C PHE A 501 21.34 0.60 -34.01
N LEU A 502 20.22 0.27 -33.34
CA LEU A 502 18.92 0.92 -33.57
C LEU A 502 18.91 2.41 -33.22
N SER A 503 19.70 2.82 -32.22
CA SER A 503 19.90 4.24 -31.86
C SER A 503 20.51 5.03 -33.02
N ARG A 504 21.48 4.47 -33.73
CA ARG A 504 22.11 5.12 -34.89
C ARG A 504 21.13 5.25 -36.06
N ILE A 505 20.37 4.19 -36.34
CA ILE A 505 19.31 4.22 -37.35
C ILE A 505 18.30 5.33 -37.06
N LEU A 506 17.74 5.37 -35.83
CA LEU A 506 16.74 6.38 -35.42
C LEU A 506 17.27 7.80 -35.56
N SER A 507 18.56 8.01 -35.33
CA SER A 507 19.20 9.31 -35.46
C SER A 507 19.30 9.78 -36.92
N GLY A 508 19.46 8.85 -37.84
CA GLY A 508 19.60 9.12 -39.28
C GLY A 508 18.29 9.25 -40.07
N LEU A 509 17.13 8.88 -39.45
CA LEU A 509 15.85 8.97 -40.12
C LEU A 509 15.47 10.43 -40.42
N LYS A 510 14.93 10.66 -41.65
CA LYS A 510 14.44 11.97 -42.11
C LYS A 510 13.02 11.85 -42.64
N LYS A 511 12.18 12.86 -42.38
CA LYS A 511 10.84 12.95 -42.96
C LYS A 511 10.96 12.94 -44.49
N GLY A 512 10.07 12.20 -45.16
CA GLY A 512 10.07 12.02 -46.61
C GLY A 512 10.97 10.87 -47.11
N MET A 513 11.64 10.14 -46.20
CA MET A 513 12.45 8.98 -46.57
C MET A 513 11.56 7.86 -47.09
N LEU A 514 11.89 7.34 -48.26
CA LEU A 514 11.28 6.17 -48.87
C LEU A 514 11.97 4.93 -48.37
N LEU A 515 11.19 3.92 -48.03
CA LEU A 515 11.63 2.62 -47.54
C LEU A 515 11.10 1.55 -48.48
N GLU A 516 12.00 0.90 -49.17
CA GLU A 516 11.73 -0.19 -50.09
C GLU A 516 11.75 -1.54 -49.37
N GLU A 517 11.39 -2.63 -50.06
CA GLU A 517 11.44 -4.00 -49.54
C GLU A 517 10.63 -4.25 -48.26
N THR A 518 9.50 -3.57 -48.12
CA THR A 518 8.60 -3.75 -46.97
C THR A 518 7.97 -5.13 -46.96
N SER A 519 7.80 -5.69 -45.77
CA SER A 519 7.03 -6.92 -45.56
C SER A 519 5.94 -6.70 -44.51
N TYR A 520 4.85 -7.46 -44.62
CA TYR A 520 3.72 -7.37 -43.71
C TYR A 520 3.47 -8.71 -43.03
N ALA A 521 3.00 -8.61 -41.76
CA ALA A 521 2.60 -9.79 -41.00
C ALA A 521 1.34 -9.50 -40.17
N VAL A 522 0.51 -10.54 -39.99
CA VAL A 522 -0.58 -10.48 -39.03
C VAL A 522 -0.06 -10.98 -37.69
N LYS A 523 -0.05 -10.08 -36.68
CA LYS A 523 0.27 -10.40 -35.28
C LYS A 523 -1.04 -10.69 -34.55
N GLU A 524 -1.19 -11.92 -34.08
CA GLU A 524 -2.34 -12.32 -33.28
C GLU A 524 -2.13 -11.89 -31.83
N GLY A 525 -3.19 -11.38 -31.22
CA GLY A 525 -3.27 -11.03 -29.82
C GLY A 525 -4.58 -11.48 -29.22
N GLU A 526 -4.64 -11.51 -27.92
CA GLU A 526 -5.86 -11.84 -27.17
C GLU A 526 -5.97 -10.89 -25.99
N THR A 527 -7.17 -10.38 -25.72
CA THR A 527 -7.39 -9.57 -24.53
C THR A 527 -7.15 -10.40 -23.28
N SER A 528 -6.61 -9.76 -22.24
CA SER A 528 -6.30 -10.43 -20.97
C SER A 528 -7.17 -9.89 -19.83
N PRO A 529 -7.55 -10.74 -18.88
CA PRO A 529 -8.29 -10.28 -17.72
C PRO A 529 -7.41 -9.38 -16.83
N PRO A 530 -8.02 -8.58 -15.97
CA PRO A 530 -7.26 -7.78 -15.01
C PRO A 530 -6.38 -8.68 -14.12
N LYS A 531 -5.22 -8.18 -13.75
CA LYS A 531 -4.28 -8.95 -12.92
C LYS A 531 -4.85 -9.16 -11.52
N ARG A 532 -4.64 -10.37 -10.97
CA ARG A 532 -4.93 -10.65 -9.56
C ARG A 532 -4.10 -9.74 -8.66
N TYR A 533 -4.66 -9.43 -7.51
CA TYR A 533 -3.88 -8.77 -6.47
C TYR A 533 -2.75 -9.70 -5.99
N ASN A 534 -1.56 -9.13 -5.83
CA ASN A 534 -0.56 -9.68 -4.93
C ASN A 534 -0.62 -8.92 -3.59
N SER A 535 0.07 -9.44 -2.55
CA SER A 535 0.01 -8.86 -1.21
C SER A 535 0.38 -7.36 -1.19
N GLY A 536 1.41 -6.96 -1.94
CA GLY A 536 1.83 -5.56 -2.01
C GLY A 536 0.83 -4.67 -2.78
N SER A 537 0.33 -5.12 -3.94
CA SER A 537 -0.64 -4.36 -4.71
C SER A 537 -2.00 -4.21 -4.00
N LEU A 538 -2.38 -5.20 -3.17
CA LEU A 538 -3.58 -5.08 -2.34
C LEU A 538 -3.39 -4.01 -1.24
N ILE A 539 -2.23 -3.95 -0.59
CA ILE A 539 -1.92 -2.89 0.39
C ILE A 539 -2.01 -1.51 -0.26
N LEU A 540 -1.44 -1.34 -1.48
CA LEU A 540 -1.56 -0.07 -2.21
C LEU A 540 -3.02 0.24 -2.61
N ALA A 541 -3.80 -0.77 -2.99
CA ALA A 541 -5.21 -0.58 -3.29
C ALA A 541 -6.02 -0.17 -2.05
N MET A 542 -5.66 -0.69 -0.87
CA MET A 542 -6.25 -0.25 0.40
C MET A 542 -5.88 1.20 0.72
N GLU A 543 -4.62 1.59 0.53
CA GLU A 543 -4.15 2.97 0.75
C GLU A 543 -4.84 3.95 -0.20
N ASN A 544 -5.01 3.56 -1.46
CA ASN A 544 -5.60 4.40 -2.51
C ASN A 544 -7.08 4.09 -2.75
N ALA A 545 -7.79 3.60 -1.74
CA ALA A 545 -9.19 3.19 -1.88
C ALA A 545 -10.10 4.30 -2.42
N GLY A 546 -9.78 5.57 -2.16
CA GLY A 546 -10.47 6.69 -2.76
C GLY A 546 -10.48 6.70 -4.29
N GLN A 547 -9.46 6.11 -4.93
CA GLN A 547 -9.40 6.01 -6.40
C GLN A 547 -10.33 4.92 -6.97
N LEU A 548 -10.83 4.01 -6.13
CA LEU A 548 -11.76 2.95 -6.51
C LEU A 548 -13.22 3.42 -6.50
N ILE A 549 -13.47 4.66 -6.12
CA ILE A 549 -14.81 5.24 -5.99
C ILE A 549 -15.20 5.85 -7.32
N GLU A 550 -16.33 5.41 -7.87
CA GLU A 550 -16.86 5.89 -9.15
C GLU A 550 -17.46 7.29 -9.02
N ASP A 551 -18.09 7.59 -7.89
CA ASP A 551 -18.69 8.90 -7.60
C ASP A 551 -17.61 9.96 -7.33
N ASP A 552 -17.53 10.97 -8.18
CA ASP A 552 -16.50 12.02 -8.13
C ASP A 552 -16.61 12.90 -6.88
N GLU A 553 -17.83 13.16 -6.37
CA GLU A 553 -18.06 13.97 -5.18
C GLU A 553 -17.61 13.22 -3.92
N LEU A 554 -18.01 11.96 -3.79
CA LEU A 554 -17.54 11.09 -2.70
C LEU A 554 -16.04 10.86 -2.79
N ARG A 555 -15.50 10.68 -4.00
CA ARG A 555 -14.05 10.57 -4.23
C ARG A 555 -13.30 11.80 -3.74
N ALA A 556 -13.83 12.99 -4.01
CA ALA A 556 -13.22 14.24 -3.55
C ALA A 556 -13.26 14.37 -2.02
N GLN A 557 -14.39 13.96 -1.38
CA GLN A 557 -14.56 14.01 0.07
C GLN A 557 -13.60 13.09 0.82
N ILE A 558 -13.29 11.91 0.26
CA ILE A 558 -12.42 10.90 0.90
C ILE A 558 -11.03 10.81 0.26
N LYS A 559 -10.68 11.79 -0.58
CA LYS A 559 -9.34 11.87 -1.18
C LYS A 559 -8.27 11.91 -0.07
N GLY A 560 -7.32 10.97 -0.15
CA GLY A 560 -6.28 10.80 0.87
C GLY A 560 -6.70 9.94 2.07
N SER A 561 -7.96 9.47 2.12
CA SER A 561 -8.39 8.46 3.09
C SER A 561 -8.28 7.07 2.48
N GLY A 562 -7.61 6.16 3.16
CA GLY A 562 -7.48 4.76 2.75
C GLY A 562 -8.41 3.84 3.55
N ILE A 563 -8.36 2.56 3.21
CA ILE A 563 -8.98 1.48 3.99
C ILE A 563 -7.95 0.96 4.98
N GLY A 564 -8.21 1.13 6.26
CA GLY A 564 -7.25 0.82 7.34
C GLY A 564 -6.09 1.82 7.39
N THR A 565 -5.29 1.75 8.44
CA THR A 565 -4.08 2.58 8.61
C THR A 565 -2.83 1.81 8.22
N SER A 566 -1.72 2.50 8.03
CA SER A 566 -0.39 1.90 7.85
C SER A 566 -0.08 0.82 8.91
N ALA A 567 -0.51 1.02 10.15
CA ALA A 567 -0.31 0.07 11.24
C ALA A 567 -1.12 -1.23 11.10
N THR A 568 -2.30 -1.22 10.46
CA THR A 568 -3.26 -2.33 10.51
C THR A 568 -3.46 -3.07 9.20
N ARG A 569 -3.11 -2.50 8.04
CA ARG A 569 -3.35 -3.13 6.72
C ARG A 569 -2.75 -4.53 6.61
N ALA A 570 -1.50 -4.70 7.05
CA ALA A 570 -0.81 -6.00 7.00
C ALA A 570 -1.47 -7.05 7.89
N GLU A 571 -1.89 -6.67 9.09
CA GLU A 571 -2.56 -7.56 10.03
C GLU A 571 -3.95 -7.99 9.54
N ILE A 572 -4.69 -7.08 8.91
CA ILE A 572 -5.99 -7.39 8.28
C ILE A 572 -5.83 -8.46 7.21
N LEU A 573 -4.83 -8.33 6.32
CA LEU A 573 -4.54 -9.35 5.32
C LEU A 573 -4.18 -10.69 5.97
N LYS A 574 -3.32 -10.68 6.98
CA LYS A 574 -2.95 -11.88 7.74
C LYS A 574 -4.18 -12.53 8.38
N LYS A 575 -5.08 -11.75 8.96
CA LYS A 575 -6.33 -12.23 9.57
C LYS A 575 -7.28 -12.86 8.54
N LEU A 576 -7.40 -12.28 7.35
CA LEU A 576 -8.18 -12.87 6.26
C LEU A 576 -7.64 -14.23 5.81
N VAL A 577 -6.31 -14.38 5.78
CA VAL A 577 -5.65 -15.64 5.45
C VAL A 577 -5.83 -16.66 6.58
N SER A 578 -5.61 -16.27 7.84
CA SER A 578 -5.77 -17.17 9.01
C SER A 578 -7.21 -17.64 9.23
N ASN A 579 -8.20 -16.81 8.87
CA ASN A 579 -9.62 -17.18 8.92
C ASN A 579 -10.03 -18.12 7.76
N GLY A 580 -9.14 -18.41 6.82
CA GLY A 580 -9.45 -19.23 5.65
C GLY A 580 -10.35 -18.53 4.61
N TYR A 581 -10.43 -17.20 4.63
CA TYR A 581 -11.21 -16.43 3.66
C TYR A 581 -10.40 -16.17 2.39
N LEU A 582 -9.11 -15.95 2.53
CA LEU A 582 -8.16 -15.76 1.43
C LEU A 582 -7.00 -16.76 1.52
N SER A 583 -6.40 -17.06 0.39
CA SER A 583 -5.12 -17.75 0.30
C SER A 583 -4.05 -16.80 -0.19
N LEU A 584 -2.84 -16.94 0.33
CA LEU A 584 -1.64 -16.21 -0.08
C LEU A 584 -0.58 -17.21 -0.53
N ASN A 585 -0.18 -17.14 -1.79
CA ASN A 585 0.91 -17.95 -2.30
C ASN A 585 2.25 -17.35 -1.86
N ALA A 586 3.04 -18.09 -1.09
CA ALA A 586 4.29 -17.62 -0.52
C ALA A 586 5.35 -17.23 -1.57
N LYS A 587 5.40 -17.94 -2.73
CA LYS A 587 6.40 -17.69 -3.78
C LYS A 587 6.04 -16.52 -4.69
N THR A 588 4.76 -16.39 -5.07
CA THR A 588 4.30 -15.36 -6.01
C THR A 588 3.68 -14.17 -5.33
N GLN A 589 3.36 -14.27 -4.05
CA GLN A 589 2.58 -13.33 -3.26
C GLN A 589 1.16 -13.06 -3.81
N ILE A 590 0.67 -13.90 -4.73
CA ILE A 590 -0.69 -13.77 -5.29
C ILE A 590 -1.72 -14.16 -4.25
N ILE A 591 -2.79 -13.37 -4.19
CA ILE A 591 -3.93 -13.56 -3.30
C ILE A 591 -5.13 -14.04 -4.12
N LYS A 592 -5.83 -15.05 -3.59
CA LYS A 592 -7.09 -15.57 -4.14
C LYS A 592 -8.12 -15.76 -3.02
N PRO A 593 -9.42 -15.62 -3.30
CA PRO A 593 -10.44 -16.03 -2.34
C PRO A 593 -10.41 -17.56 -2.17
N GLN A 594 -10.78 -18.01 -0.99
CA GLN A 594 -11.10 -19.41 -0.72
C GLN A 594 -12.61 -19.64 -0.76
N LYS A 595 -13.06 -20.90 -0.85
CA LYS A 595 -14.48 -21.28 -0.89
C LYS A 595 -15.27 -20.63 0.27
N LEU A 596 -14.71 -20.66 1.48
CA LEU A 596 -15.32 -20.00 2.64
C LEU A 596 -15.38 -18.49 2.46
N GLY A 597 -14.34 -17.86 1.94
CA GLY A 597 -14.31 -16.41 1.72
C GLY A 597 -15.40 -15.94 0.76
N GLU A 598 -15.65 -16.66 -0.33
CA GLU A 598 -16.76 -16.34 -1.24
C GLU A 598 -18.13 -16.58 -0.60
N ALA A 599 -18.28 -17.63 0.22
CA ALA A 599 -19.52 -17.85 0.97
C ALA A 599 -19.79 -16.69 1.94
N ILE A 600 -18.77 -16.22 2.66
CA ILE A 600 -18.89 -15.04 3.54
C ILE A 600 -19.22 -13.77 2.75
N TYR A 601 -18.59 -13.58 1.58
CA TYR A 601 -18.95 -12.47 0.69
C TYR A 601 -20.44 -12.48 0.33
N GLU A 602 -21.01 -13.62 -0.07
CA GLU A 602 -22.44 -13.74 -0.38
C GLU A 602 -23.33 -13.43 0.81
N VAL A 603 -22.98 -13.96 1.99
CA VAL A 603 -23.73 -13.65 3.22
C VAL A 603 -23.76 -12.15 3.48
N VAL A 604 -22.63 -11.47 3.35
CA VAL A 604 -22.57 -10.03 3.57
C VAL A 604 -23.29 -9.25 2.45
N ALA A 605 -23.20 -9.72 1.20
CA ALA A 605 -23.83 -9.08 0.05
C ALA A 605 -25.36 -9.04 0.15
N VAL A 606 -25.99 -10.10 0.69
CA VAL A 606 -27.45 -10.16 0.88
C VAL A 606 -27.92 -9.53 2.20
N SER A 607 -27.01 -9.22 3.14
CA SER A 607 -27.37 -8.75 4.49
C SER A 607 -26.86 -7.34 4.79
N ILE A 608 -25.55 -7.15 4.87
CA ILE A 608 -24.91 -5.87 5.23
C ILE A 608 -23.97 -5.44 4.09
N ARG A 609 -24.52 -5.35 2.87
CA ARG A 609 -23.76 -5.08 1.63
C ARG A 609 -22.78 -3.91 1.73
N GLN A 610 -23.11 -2.90 2.54
CA GLN A 610 -22.27 -1.73 2.72
C GLN A 610 -20.89 -2.05 3.30
N LEU A 611 -20.73 -3.13 4.05
CA LEU A 611 -19.41 -3.57 4.54
C LEU A 611 -18.47 -4.01 3.42
N LEU A 612 -18.99 -4.36 2.24
CA LEU A 612 -18.18 -4.69 1.07
C LEU A 612 -17.75 -3.45 0.29
N ASN A 613 -18.26 -2.26 0.66
CA ASN A 613 -18.09 -1.02 -0.07
C ASN A 613 -16.87 -0.23 0.48
N PRO A 614 -15.84 0.05 -0.34
CA PRO A 614 -14.70 0.87 0.07
C PRO A 614 -15.08 2.31 0.45
N GLU A 615 -16.11 2.89 -0.17
CA GLU A 615 -16.60 4.24 0.12
C GLU A 615 -17.04 4.36 1.59
N LEU A 616 -17.86 3.42 2.05
CA LEU A 616 -18.32 3.40 3.44
C LEU A 616 -17.14 3.32 4.40
N THR A 617 -16.20 2.41 4.12
CA THR A 617 -15.04 2.18 4.98
C THR A 617 -14.14 3.43 5.03
N ALA A 618 -13.89 4.06 3.90
CA ALA A 618 -13.10 5.29 3.82
C ALA A 618 -13.83 6.47 4.49
N SER A 619 -15.16 6.53 4.39
CA SER A 619 -16.00 7.54 5.07
C SER A 619 -15.88 7.45 6.61
N TRP A 620 -15.84 6.23 7.17
CA TRP A 620 -15.62 6.04 8.60
C TRP A 620 -14.20 6.49 9.03
N GLU A 621 -13.16 6.14 8.27
CA GLU A 621 -11.79 6.62 8.56
C GLU A 621 -11.71 8.17 8.48
N LYS A 622 -12.40 8.78 7.52
CA LYS A 622 -12.52 10.24 7.42
C LYS A 622 -13.19 10.84 8.66
N GLY A 623 -14.26 10.19 9.15
CA GLY A 623 -14.90 10.59 10.40
C GLY A 623 -13.95 10.58 11.59
N LEU A 624 -13.08 9.56 11.71
CA LEU A 624 -12.05 9.52 12.76
C LEU A 624 -11.01 10.63 12.59
N THR A 625 -10.69 11.01 11.36
CA THR A 625 -9.83 12.17 11.08
C THR A 625 -10.47 13.45 11.58
N TYR A 626 -11.77 13.67 11.31
CA TYR A 626 -12.50 14.83 11.79
C TYR A 626 -12.53 14.91 13.32
N VAL A 627 -12.65 13.79 14.03
CA VAL A 627 -12.54 13.77 15.49
C VAL A 627 -11.11 14.17 15.92
N SER A 628 -10.08 13.64 15.29
CA SER A 628 -8.70 13.99 15.65
C SER A 628 -8.34 15.45 15.36
N GLU A 629 -9.04 16.09 14.42
CA GLU A 629 -8.95 17.52 14.11
C GLU A 629 -9.85 18.40 14.99
N GLY A 630 -10.73 17.78 15.80
CA GLY A 630 -11.69 18.49 16.63
C GLY A 630 -12.87 19.12 15.88
N THR A 631 -13.10 18.74 14.61
CA THR A 631 -14.18 19.28 13.77
C THR A 631 -15.52 18.62 14.04
N ILE A 632 -15.55 17.40 14.57
CA ILE A 632 -16.72 16.72 15.12
C ILE A 632 -16.40 16.15 16.50
N THR A 633 -17.42 16.04 17.35
CA THR A 633 -17.26 15.50 18.69
C THR A 633 -17.25 13.98 18.72
N SER A 634 -16.65 13.40 19.77
CA SER A 634 -16.70 11.96 20.04
C SER A 634 -18.13 11.44 20.16
N GLN A 635 -19.05 12.23 20.72
CA GLN A 635 -20.45 11.84 20.89
C GLN A 635 -21.18 11.77 19.55
N GLU A 636 -21.01 12.77 18.68
CA GLU A 636 -21.61 12.75 17.33
C GLU A 636 -21.16 11.54 16.52
N TYR A 637 -19.88 11.18 16.63
CA TYR A 637 -19.37 9.99 15.98
C TYR A 637 -20.00 8.70 16.56
N MET A 638 -20.07 8.58 17.89
CA MET A 638 -20.67 7.43 18.56
C MET A 638 -22.15 7.26 18.24
N ASP A 639 -22.91 8.33 18.17
CA ASP A 639 -24.34 8.29 17.84
C ASP A 639 -24.56 7.76 16.42
N LYS A 640 -23.78 8.23 15.46
CA LYS A 640 -23.79 7.72 14.08
C LYS A 640 -23.43 6.23 14.02
N LEU A 641 -22.41 5.82 14.78
CA LEU A 641 -21.95 4.43 14.83
C LEU A 641 -23.02 3.52 15.44
N GLN A 642 -23.59 3.87 16.59
CA GLN A 642 -24.63 3.06 17.24
C GLN A 642 -25.87 2.94 16.37
N ASN A 643 -26.32 4.03 15.75
CA ASN A 643 -27.44 4.04 14.82
C ASN A 643 -27.20 3.13 13.59
N PHE A 644 -25.99 3.14 13.04
CA PHE A 644 -25.60 2.28 11.93
C PHE A 644 -25.64 0.81 12.36
N VAL A 645 -24.98 0.47 13.47
CA VAL A 645 -24.91 -0.91 13.98
C VAL A 645 -26.31 -1.42 14.34
N ALA A 646 -27.13 -0.63 15.00
CA ALA A 646 -28.51 -1.02 15.37
C ALA A 646 -29.36 -1.35 14.14
N ARG A 647 -29.40 -0.44 13.16
CA ARG A 647 -30.18 -0.65 11.92
C ARG A 647 -29.73 -1.87 11.16
N ARG A 648 -28.42 -2.09 10.99
CA ARG A 648 -27.91 -3.22 10.23
C ARG A 648 -28.12 -4.56 10.96
N THR A 649 -27.92 -4.59 12.27
CA THR A 649 -28.21 -5.80 13.09
C THR A 649 -29.70 -6.15 13.02
N GLN A 650 -30.59 -5.15 13.12
CA GLN A 650 -32.03 -5.39 13.00
C GLN A 650 -32.42 -5.92 11.61
N GLY A 651 -31.83 -5.38 10.54
CA GLY A 651 -32.04 -5.90 9.18
C GLY A 651 -31.65 -7.38 9.05
N VAL A 652 -30.52 -7.79 9.62
CA VAL A 652 -30.11 -9.23 9.63
C VAL A 652 -31.10 -10.09 10.39
N LYS A 653 -31.61 -9.63 11.55
CA LYS A 653 -32.62 -10.36 12.35
C LYS A 653 -33.91 -10.58 11.59
N GLN A 654 -34.32 -9.66 10.72
CA GLN A 654 -35.55 -9.70 9.95
C GLN A 654 -35.48 -10.62 8.70
N VAL A 655 -34.33 -11.17 8.32
CA VAL A 655 -34.24 -12.11 7.20
C VAL A 655 -35.09 -13.36 7.48
N ILE A 656 -36.12 -13.59 6.67
CA ILE A 656 -37.10 -14.65 6.87
C ILE A 656 -36.51 -16.03 6.47
N ASN A 657 -35.91 -16.12 5.28
CA ASN A 657 -35.35 -17.36 4.75
C ASN A 657 -33.82 -17.29 4.55
N PRO A 658 -33.01 -17.44 5.59
CA PRO A 658 -31.56 -17.43 5.46
C PRO A 658 -30.98 -18.61 4.64
N GLY A 659 -31.74 -19.69 4.49
CA GLY A 659 -31.34 -20.86 3.70
C GLY A 659 -31.32 -20.61 2.18
N ALA A 660 -32.04 -19.61 1.70
CA ALA A 660 -32.08 -19.25 0.27
C ALA A 660 -30.70 -18.87 -0.29
N ILE A 661 -29.77 -18.46 0.58
CA ILE A 661 -28.39 -18.11 0.20
C ILE A 661 -27.61 -19.28 -0.43
N ARG A 662 -28.07 -20.51 -0.24
CA ARG A 662 -27.47 -21.72 -0.88
C ARG A 662 -27.49 -21.60 -2.41
N GLY A 663 -28.51 -20.96 -2.98
CA GLY A 663 -28.57 -20.67 -4.41
C GLY A 663 -27.40 -19.82 -4.89
N ASN A 664 -26.97 -18.82 -4.10
CA ASN A 664 -25.83 -17.98 -4.43
C ASN A 664 -24.51 -18.77 -4.35
N PHE A 665 -24.41 -19.74 -3.42
CA PHE A 665 -23.21 -20.57 -3.27
C PHE A 665 -22.98 -21.48 -4.48
N ALA A 666 -24.05 -22.00 -5.09
CA ALA A 666 -23.97 -22.84 -6.29
C ALA A 666 -23.27 -22.12 -7.45
N GLY A 667 -23.42 -20.78 -7.54
CA GLY A 667 -22.83 -19.97 -8.60
C GLY A 667 -21.29 -19.95 -8.65
N PHE A 668 -20.62 -20.28 -7.54
CA PHE A 668 -19.15 -20.31 -7.50
C PHE A 668 -18.56 -21.66 -7.06
N GLU A 669 -19.37 -22.61 -6.63
CA GLU A 669 -18.91 -23.90 -6.10
C GLU A 669 -18.02 -24.67 -7.07
N ALA A 670 -18.39 -24.73 -8.34
CA ALA A 670 -17.67 -25.46 -9.38
C ALA A 670 -16.18 -25.01 -9.52
N PHE A 671 -15.87 -23.76 -9.21
CA PHE A 671 -14.49 -23.25 -9.27
C PHE A 671 -13.56 -23.82 -8.19
N TYR A 672 -14.12 -24.41 -7.14
CA TYR A 672 -13.37 -25.01 -6.03
C TYR A 672 -13.36 -26.53 -6.04
N GLU A 673 -14.22 -27.19 -6.83
CA GLU A 673 -14.24 -28.66 -6.96
C GLU A 673 -13.13 -29.19 -7.88
N THR A 674 -12.79 -28.45 -8.94
CA THR A 674 -11.73 -28.81 -9.89
C THR A 674 -10.32 -28.79 -9.30
N SER A 675 -10.09 -28.03 -8.23
CA SER A 675 -8.77 -27.95 -7.57
C SER A 675 -8.40 -29.14 -6.67
N ARG A 676 -9.31 -30.11 -6.47
CA ARG A 676 -9.03 -31.35 -5.73
C ARG A 676 -8.48 -32.49 -6.62
N LYS A 677 -8.46 -32.29 -7.96
CA LYS A 677 -8.06 -33.31 -8.93
C LYS A 677 -6.71 -33.03 -9.64
N SER A 678 -6.00 -31.96 -9.25
CA SER A 678 -4.66 -31.66 -9.83
C SER A 678 -3.56 -31.69 -8.77
#